data_50208a70b3beee50d77a38aec2fe030d
#
_entry.id   50208a70b3beee50d77a38aec2fe030d
#
_cell.length_a   1.000
_cell.length_b   1.000
_cell.length_c   1.000
_cell.angle_alpha   90.00
_cell.angle_beta   90.00
_cell.angle_gamma   90.00
#
_symmetry.space_group_name_H-M   'P 1'
#
loop_
_entity.id
_entity.type
_entity.pdbx_description
1 polymer ?
#
loop_
_entity_poly.entity_id
_entity_poly.type
_entity_poly.pdbx_seq_one_letter_code
_entity_poly.pdbx_strand_id
1 'polypeptide(L)'
;MMNQSRALKISIKSVSVAMFLLLITSVATASEQSADNEERSVARLWNEALLTAIRTDYARPTVHARNLFHTSVVMYDAWAAYDDVASTYLLGKNVNGFSCPFDRANLPITANKEELRRETISYAAYRLLSHRFKRLPGIANPQNAFDRFLVEFGYDPKFKSTDYSNGSAAALGNHIAECMIAFGLQDGSNEKHAYVPLAYRPVNPYLAPSLPGNPGLKDPNRWQALALEKYIDQSGHEFPSGAAEFIGPEWGGVTPFALIKEDAKVFKRRGFDYWVYHDPGAPPQLNLETGGGSSDEYKWNFSLVPIWSSHLDPDDGVMWDISPGAMGNVLSLPKSYAEAQKFYTVKEGGDPGKGRPINPRTGQAYKPNIVPRGDYGRVLAEFWADGPDSETPPGHWFVILNYVNDNPELVKKFRGKGSTLDKLEWDVKSYFALGGAMHDAAISAWGIKGWYDYIRPISAVRSMADRGQSSDPDKPRYSPAGIPLQSGLVELVTADDPLAADNKENINKIKLYSWRGPSWVEDPKQDIAGVGWILAENWWPYQRPSFVTPPFAGYVSGHSTYSRAAAEVLTKLTGDPFFPGGMGEFPAKKDEFLVFEKGPSVDVVLQWATYQDASDQCSLSRIWGGIHPPADDYPGRLIGIKVGNAAFDLAEQYFSGRL
;
A
#
# COMPACT_ATOMS: atom_id res chain seq x y z
N MET A 1 -7.02 -57.44 -3.17
CA MET A 1 -7.65 -56.90 -4.38
C MET A 1 -7.37 -55.40 -4.40
N MET A 2 -6.65 -55.02 -5.42
CA MET A 2 -6.15 -53.65 -5.64
C MET A 2 -7.28 -52.68 -5.88
N ASN A 3 -7.24 -51.50 -5.28
CA ASN A 3 -7.98 -50.36 -5.79
C ASN A 3 -7.08 -49.14 -5.89
N GLN A 4 -6.95 -48.64 -7.10
CA GLN A 4 -6.07 -47.57 -7.50
C GLN A 4 -6.73 -46.22 -7.14
N SER A 5 -6.03 -45.38 -6.35
CA SER A 5 -6.32 -43.97 -6.22
C SER A 5 -5.70 -43.23 -7.40
N ARG A 6 -6.51 -42.68 -8.27
CA ARG A 6 -6.12 -41.72 -9.30
C ARG A 6 -5.93 -40.35 -8.64
N ALA A 7 -4.69 -39.95 -8.45
CA ALA A 7 -4.33 -38.58 -8.11
C ALA A 7 -4.55 -37.68 -9.34
N LEU A 8 -5.49 -36.74 -9.23
CA LEU A 8 -5.69 -35.68 -10.21
C LEU A 8 -4.62 -34.61 -9.97
N LYS A 9 -3.54 -34.63 -10.75
CA LYS A 9 -2.57 -33.53 -10.80
C LYS A 9 -3.16 -32.39 -11.61
N ILE A 10 -3.76 -31.40 -10.96
CA ILE A 10 -4.11 -30.13 -11.59
C ILE A 10 -2.84 -29.28 -11.61
N SER A 11 -2.35 -29.03 -12.80
CA SER A 11 -1.16 -28.22 -13.06
C SER A 11 -1.50 -26.72 -12.96
N ILE A 12 -1.12 -26.06 -11.87
CA ILE A 12 -1.28 -24.62 -11.62
C ILE A 12 -0.25 -23.77 -12.40
N LYS A 13 0.47 -24.37 -13.35
CA LYS A 13 1.56 -23.68 -14.08
C LYS A 13 1.14 -22.80 -15.27
N SER A 14 -0.15 -22.60 -15.53
CA SER A 14 -0.58 -21.98 -16.80
C SER A 14 -1.29 -20.63 -16.72
N VAL A 15 -1.54 -20.05 -15.55
CA VAL A 15 -2.33 -18.81 -15.45
C VAL A 15 -1.43 -17.55 -15.42
N SER A 16 -0.31 -17.56 -14.71
CA SER A 16 0.55 -16.36 -14.61
C SER A 16 1.37 -16.04 -15.87
N VAL A 17 1.66 -17.02 -16.71
CA VAL A 17 2.37 -16.81 -17.99
C VAL A 17 1.40 -16.28 -19.07
N ALA A 18 0.11 -16.56 -18.95
CA ALA A 18 -0.90 -16.13 -19.93
C ALA A 18 -1.16 -14.62 -19.86
N MET A 19 -1.06 -13.97 -18.71
CA MET A 19 -1.41 -12.55 -18.56
C MET A 19 -0.30 -11.61 -19.04
N PHE A 20 0.97 -11.97 -18.90
CA PHE A 20 2.08 -11.26 -19.54
C PHE A 20 2.10 -11.47 -21.08
N LEU A 21 1.46 -12.54 -21.57
CA LEU A 21 1.26 -12.85 -22.99
C LEU A 21 -0.09 -12.34 -23.54
N LEU A 22 -1.10 -12.08 -22.70
CA LEU A 22 -2.42 -11.59 -23.10
C LEU A 22 -2.45 -10.10 -23.53
N LEU A 23 -1.40 -9.33 -23.24
CA LEU A 23 -1.15 -8.03 -23.87
C LEU A 23 -0.78 -8.16 -25.38
N ILE A 24 -0.65 -9.38 -25.91
CA ILE A 24 -0.15 -9.62 -27.28
C ILE A 24 -1.10 -10.50 -28.13
N THR A 25 -2.20 -11.05 -27.62
CA THR A 25 -3.04 -11.97 -28.39
C THR A 25 -4.55 -11.70 -28.35
N SER A 26 -4.98 -10.57 -28.89
CA SER A 26 -6.30 -10.47 -29.50
C SER A 26 -6.24 -9.51 -30.68
N VAL A 27 -6.35 -10.04 -31.89
CA VAL A 27 -6.32 -9.29 -33.16
C VAL A 27 -7.50 -8.30 -33.30
N ALA A 28 -8.54 -8.42 -32.48
CA ALA A 28 -9.66 -7.46 -32.43
C ALA A 28 -9.43 -6.29 -31.46
N THR A 29 -8.52 -6.42 -30.49
CA THR A 29 -8.16 -5.38 -29.53
C THR A 29 -6.91 -4.60 -29.92
N ALA A 30 -6.11 -5.07 -30.88
CA ALA A 30 -4.89 -4.43 -31.31
C ALA A 30 -5.12 -3.05 -31.97
N SER A 31 -6.28 -2.84 -32.61
CA SER A 31 -6.61 -1.55 -33.21
C SER A 31 -7.13 -0.53 -32.17
N GLU A 32 -7.87 -0.97 -31.16
CA GLU A 32 -8.30 -0.11 -30.06
C GLU A 32 -7.12 0.23 -29.13
N GLN A 33 -6.26 -0.74 -28.83
CA GLN A 33 -5.05 -0.54 -28.04
C GLN A 33 -4.01 0.34 -28.75
N SER A 34 -3.89 0.29 -30.09
CA SER A 34 -3.00 1.17 -30.85
C SER A 34 -3.51 2.61 -30.90
N ALA A 35 -4.82 2.81 -31.07
CA ALA A 35 -5.43 4.14 -31.05
C ALA A 35 -5.35 4.79 -29.66
N ASP A 36 -5.54 4.03 -28.60
CA ASP A 36 -5.44 4.50 -27.20
C ASP A 36 -3.98 4.82 -26.82
N ASN A 37 -2.99 4.10 -27.35
CA ASN A 37 -1.57 4.39 -27.16
C ASN A 37 -1.09 5.63 -27.91
N GLU A 38 -1.66 5.99 -29.06
CA GLU A 38 -1.33 7.22 -29.79
C GLU A 38 -1.80 8.48 -29.03
N GLU A 39 -2.75 8.34 -28.12
CA GLU A 39 -3.23 9.44 -27.27
C GLU A 39 -2.43 9.67 -25.99
N ARG A 40 -1.59 8.72 -25.54
CA ARG A 40 -0.83 8.79 -24.28
C ARG A 40 0.58 9.32 -24.48
N SER A 41 1.12 10.01 -23.46
CA SER A 41 2.53 10.42 -23.47
C SER A 41 3.48 9.23 -23.32
N VAL A 42 4.72 9.38 -23.80
CA VAL A 42 5.77 8.36 -23.59
C VAL A 42 6.03 8.09 -22.11
N ALA A 43 5.93 9.11 -21.25
CA ALA A 43 6.07 8.96 -19.81
C ALA A 43 4.93 8.11 -19.21
N ARG A 44 3.68 8.31 -19.68
CA ARG A 44 2.52 7.50 -19.26
C ARG A 44 2.69 6.03 -19.65
N LEU A 45 3.22 5.77 -20.83
CA LEU A 45 3.46 4.42 -21.32
C LEU A 45 4.57 3.71 -20.54
N TRP A 46 5.70 4.38 -20.25
CA TRP A 46 6.76 3.82 -19.41
C TRP A 46 6.33 3.64 -17.95
N ASN A 47 5.45 4.51 -17.44
CA ASN A 47 4.85 4.30 -16.11
C ASN A 47 4.00 3.02 -16.06
N GLU A 48 3.22 2.71 -17.10
CA GLU A 48 2.47 1.45 -17.16
C GLU A 48 3.39 0.22 -17.25
N ALA A 49 4.49 0.32 -18.01
CA ALA A 49 5.51 -0.74 -18.05
C ALA A 49 6.13 -0.98 -16.65
N LEU A 50 6.39 0.09 -15.89
CA LEU A 50 6.84 -0.01 -14.50
C LEU A 50 5.80 -0.67 -13.61
N LEU A 51 4.53 -0.24 -13.66
CA LEU A 51 3.45 -0.82 -12.85
C LEU A 51 3.26 -2.31 -13.16
N THR A 52 3.33 -2.69 -14.44
CA THR A 52 3.29 -4.09 -14.87
C THR A 52 4.45 -4.91 -14.30
N ALA A 53 5.67 -4.34 -14.29
CA ALA A 53 6.82 -5.00 -13.67
C ALA A 53 6.66 -5.15 -12.15
N ILE A 54 6.07 -4.15 -11.47
CA ILE A 54 5.77 -4.20 -10.03
C ILE A 54 4.76 -5.31 -9.71
N ARG A 55 3.68 -5.46 -10.51
CA ARG A 55 2.68 -6.54 -10.34
C ARG A 55 3.29 -7.93 -10.43
N THR A 56 4.40 -8.06 -11.13
CA THR A 56 5.14 -9.33 -11.34
C THR A 56 6.35 -9.51 -10.42
N ASP A 57 6.74 -8.50 -9.64
CA ASP A 57 7.85 -8.61 -8.68
C ASP A 57 7.34 -9.11 -7.31
N TYR A 58 8.27 -9.48 -6.41
CA TYR A 58 7.94 -9.70 -5.01
C TYR A 58 7.33 -8.44 -4.39
N ALA A 59 6.26 -8.62 -3.59
CA ALA A 59 5.55 -7.51 -2.95
C ALA A 59 6.40 -6.85 -1.85
N ARG A 60 7.19 -5.85 -2.23
CA ARG A 60 8.09 -5.09 -1.35
C ARG A 60 7.76 -3.60 -1.43
N PRO A 61 6.77 -3.09 -0.65
CA PRO A 61 6.26 -1.72 -0.78
C PRO A 61 7.33 -0.63 -0.74
N THR A 62 8.35 -0.78 0.10
CA THR A 62 9.48 0.17 0.19
C THR A 62 10.33 0.21 -1.07
N VAL A 63 10.65 -0.96 -1.62
CA VAL A 63 11.42 -1.09 -2.87
C VAL A 63 10.63 -0.54 -4.04
N HIS A 64 9.33 -0.83 -4.09
CA HIS A 64 8.45 -0.34 -5.15
C HIS A 64 8.26 1.18 -5.08
N ALA A 65 8.08 1.77 -3.90
CA ALA A 65 8.04 3.23 -3.74
C ALA A 65 9.32 3.90 -4.28
N ARG A 66 10.47 3.32 -3.97
CA ARG A 66 11.77 3.78 -4.48
C ARG A 66 11.88 3.61 -6.00
N ASN A 67 11.42 2.49 -6.57
CA ASN A 67 11.45 2.26 -8.01
C ASN A 67 10.52 3.24 -8.75
N LEU A 68 9.33 3.51 -8.20
CA LEU A 68 8.40 4.52 -8.70
C LEU A 68 9.04 5.91 -8.72
N PHE A 69 9.69 6.32 -7.63
CA PHE A 69 10.38 7.60 -7.55
C PHE A 69 11.56 7.68 -8.53
N HIS A 70 12.48 6.73 -8.51
CA HIS A 70 13.66 6.75 -9.37
C HIS A 70 13.30 6.73 -10.87
N THR A 71 12.26 5.99 -11.25
CA THR A 71 11.77 6.01 -12.65
C THR A 71 11.16 7.37 -12.99
N SER A 72 10.41 7.96 -12.06
CA SER A 72 9.88 9.31 -12.24
C SER A 72 10.99 10.36 -12.36
N VAL A 73 12.08 10.22 -11.59
CA VAL A 73 13.26 11.11 -11.69
C VAL A 73 13.92 11.00 -13.06
N VAL A 74 14.20 9.79 -13.55
CA VAL A 74 14.89 9.68 -14.85
C VAL A 74 14.04 10.20 -16.01
N MET A 75 12.72 10.03 -15.96
CA MET A 75 11.80 10.62 -16.94
C MET A 75 11.72 12.15 -16.81
N TYR A 76 11.68 12.66 -15.59
CA TYR A 76 11.67 14.09 -15.32
C TYR A 76 12.98 14.76 -15.75
N ASP A 77 14.14 14.23 -15.37
CA ASP A 77 15.46 14.76 -15.74
C ASP A 77 15.67 14.73 -17.25
N ALA A 78 15.20 13.67 -17.93
CA ALA A 78 15.24 13.55 -19.37
C ALA A 78 14.37 14.64 -20.06
N TRP A 79 13.21 14.97 -19.48
CA TRP A 79 12.37 16.06 -19.97
C TRP A 79 12.97 17.44 -19.65
N ALA A 80 13.43 17.65 -18.40
CA ALA A 80 13.95 18.93 -17.90
C ALA A 80 15.28 19.32 -18.56
N ALA A 81 16.10 18.37 -19.03
CA ALA A 81 17.34 18.65 -19.75
C ALA A 81 17.12 19.57 -20.96
N TYR A 82 15.96 19.49 -21.61
CA TYR A 82 15.58 20.31 -22.77
C TYR A 82 14.63 21.47 -22.39
N ASP A 83 14.36 21.68 -21.11
CA ASP A 83 13.51 22.78 -20.65
C ASP A 83 14.35 24.00 -20.26
N ASP A 84 13.80 25.19 -20.54
CA ASP A 84 14.54 26.44 -20.31
C ASP A 84 14.31 27.01 -18.89
N VAL A 85 13.35 26.47 -18.15
CA VAL A 85 12.94 26.94 -16.82
C VAL A 85 13.20 25.87 -15.76
N ALA A 86 12.77 24.64 -15.98
CA ALA A 86 12.82 23.58 -14.99
C ALA A 86 14.27 23.16 -14.65
N SER A 87 14.54 22.94 -13.37
CA SER A 87 15.78 22.36 -12.88
C SER A 87 15.70 20.84 -12.85
N THR A 88 16.78 20.16 -13.23
CA THR A 88 16.95 18.72 -13.07
C THR A 88 17.15 18.35 -11.60
N TYR A 89 16.80 17.12 -11.21
CA TYR A 89 16.98 16.62 -9.84
C TYR A 89 18.36 15.99 -9.62
N LEU A 90 18.74 15.02 -10.43
CA LEU A 90 20.02 14.31 -10.30
C LEU A 90 21.01 14.73 -11.38
N LEU A 91 20.54 14.90 -12.61
CA LEU A 91 21.36 15.26 -13.77
C LEU A 91 22.00 16.66 -13.58
N GLY A 92 23.35 16.73 -13.56
CA GLY A 92 24.09 17.96 -13.33
C GLY A 92 24.09 18.46 -11.88
N LYS A 93 23.64 17.64 -10.92
CA LYS A 93 23.50 18.00 -9.51
C LYS A 93 24.35 17.11 -8.60
N ASN A 94 24.46 17.54 -7.34
CA ASN A 94 24.99 16.71 -6.24
C ASN A 94 23.84 16.41 -5.28
N VAL A 95 23.47 15.13 -5.15
CA VAL A 95 22.43 14.67 -4.24
C VAL A 95 23.07 13.73 -3.22
N ASN A 96 23.04 14.10 -1.96
CA ASN A 96 23.61 13.34 -0.85
C ASN A 96 25.06 12.82 -1.11
N GLY A 97 25.89 13.69 -1.69
CA GLY A 97 27.31 13.38 -2.00
C GLY A 97 27.54 12.63 -3.33
N PHE A 98 26.48 12.22 -4.02
CA PHE A 98 26.58 11.67 -5.38
C PHE A 98 26.42 12.76 -6.42
N SER A 99 27.31 12.78 -7.43
CA SER A 99 27.27 13.75 -8.53
C SER A 99 27.06 13.03 -9.86
N CYS A 100 26.11 13.53 -10.65
CA CYS A 100 25.86 13.09 -12.04
C CYS A 100 26.30 14.22 -12.99
N PRO A 101 27.41 14.10 -13.72
CA PRO A 101 27.88 15.16 -14.63
C PRO A 101 26.89 15.43 -15.74
N PHE A 102 26.72 16.72 -16.11
CA PHE A 102 25.88 17.12 -17.25
C PHE A 102 26.42 18.41 -17.86
N ASP A 103 26.58 18.40 -19.18
CA ASP A 103 26.92 19.59 -19.95
C ASP A 103 25.81 19.88 -20.97
N ARG A 104 25.02 20.91 -20.68
CA ARG A 104 23.90 21.34 -21.54
C ARG A 104 24.36 21.82 -22.92
N ALA A 105 25.64 22.27 -23.06
CA ALA A 105 26.16 22.73 -24.34
C ALA A 105 26.24 21.62 -25.40
N ASN A 106 26.28 20.36 -24.98
CA ASN A 106 26.26 19.19 -25.86
C ASN A 106 24.87 18.84 -26.38
N LEU A 107 23.80 19.51 -25.93
CA LEU A 107 22.46 19.26 -26.46
C LEU A 107 22.25 19.92 -27.80
N PRO A 108 21.53 19.27 -28.75
CA PRO A 108 21.26 19.83 -30.05
C PRO A 108 20.33 21.05 -29.94
N ILE A 109 20.69 22.13 -30.64
CA ILE A 109 19.82 23.29 -30.81
C ILE A 109 18.82 22.96 -31.93
N THR A 110 17.60 22.57 -31.57
CA THR A 110 16.57 22.18 -32.54
C THR A 110 15.18 22.67 -32.11
N ALA A 111 14.30 22.86 -33.08
CA ALA A 111 12.90 23.16 -32.83
C ALA A 111 12.10 21.93 -32.36
N ASN A 112 12.60 20.71 -32.65
CA ASN A 112 11.91 19.45 -32.27
C ASN A 112 12.35 18.92 -30.90
N LYS A 113 12.11 19.69 -29.84
CA LYS A 113 12.43 19.27 -28.46
C LYS A 113 11.60 18.06 -28.01
N GLU A 114 10.41 17.89 -28.54
CA GLU A 114 9.50 16.81 -28.15
C GLU A 114 10.06 15.43 -28.56
N GLU A 115 10.58 15.29 -29.77
CA GLU A 115 11.22 14.05 -30.24
C GLU A 115 12.44 13.70 -29.39
N LEU A 116 13.29 14.69 -29.09
CA LEU A 116 14.45 14.49 -28.22
C LEU A 116 14.04 14.04 -26.80
N ARG A 117 13.01 14.66 -26.22
CA ARG A 117 12.44 14.28 -24.92
C ARG A 117 11.94 12.84 -24.97
N ARG A 118 11.17 12.48 -26.00
CA ARG A 118 10.62 11.13 -26.18
C ARG A 118 11.71 10.06 -26.24
N GLU A 119 12.75 10.28 -27.03
CA GLU A 119 13.88 9.35 -27.15
C GLU A 119 14.68 9.26 -25.84
N THR A 120 15.03 10.41 -25.23
CA THR A 120 15.80 10.44 -23.97
C THR A 120 15.04 9.75 -22.84
N ILE A 121 13.74 10.02 -22.67
CA ILE A 121 12.89 9.36 -21.67
C ILE A 121 12.85 7.85 -21.90
N SER A 122 12.69 7.43 -23.17
CA SER A 122 12.59 6.01 -23.50
C SER A 122 13.85 5.25 -23.14
N TYR A 123 15.03 5.74 -23.48
CA TYR A 123 16.28 5.09 -23.11
C TYR A 123 16.53 5.15 -21.60
N ALA A 124 16.23 6.26 -20.93
CA ALA A 124 16.41 6.39 -19.50
C ALA A 124 15.53 5.41 -18.70
N ALA A 125 14.23 5.37 -19.01
CA ALA A 125 13.30 4.44 -18.38
C ALA A 125 13.67 2.98 -18.70
N TYR A 126 13.89 2.66 -19.96
CA TYR A 126 14.27 1.32 -20.42
C TYR A 126 15.49 0.76 -19.67
N ARG A 127 16.58 1.53 -19.56
CA ARG A 127 17.80 1.07 -18.88
C ARG A 127 17.59 0.88 -17.39
N LEU A 128 16.88 1.81 -16.73
CA LEU A 128 16.60 1.71 -15.30
C LEU A 128 15.70 0.51 -14.99
N LEU A 129 14.61 0.32 -15.74
CA LEU A 129 13.69 -0.81 -15.54
C LEU A 129 14.38 -2.15 -15.82
N SER A 130 15.18 -2.24 -16.90
CA SER A 130 15.98 -3.42 -17.22
C SER A 130 16.95 -3.78 -16.08
N HIS A 131 17.54 -2.80 -15.40
CA HIS A 131 18.41 -3.02 -14.25
C HIS A 131 17.62 -3.49 -13.01
N ARG A 132 16.51 -2.80 -12.68
CA ARG A 132 15.74 -3.05 -11.44
C ARG A 132 14.98 -4.37 -11.49
N PHE A 133 14.42 -4.71 -12.64
CA PHE A 133 13.58 -5.88 -12.85
C PHE A 133 14.25 -6.98 -13.67
N LYS A 134 15.60 -7.02 -13.66
CA LYS A 134 16.37 -8.06 -14.34
C LYS A 134 16.07 -9.50 -13.88
N ARG A 135 15.44 -9.64 -12.72
CA ARG A 135 15.02 -10.92 -12.13
C ARG A 135 13.60 -10.75 -11.60
N LEU A 136 12.62 -11.16 -12.39
CA LEU A 136 11.23 -11.23 -11.97
C LEU A 136 10.85 -12.68 -11.64
N PRO A 137 10.14 -12.93 -10.53
CA PRO A 137 9.69 -14.26 -10.18
C PRO A 137 8.87 -14.91 -11.31
N GLY A 138 9.19 -16.17 -11.63
CA GLY A 138 8.44 -16.92 -12.65
C GLY A 138 8.70 -16.51 -14.11
N ILE A 139 9.50 -15.48 -14.37
CA ILE A 139 9.81 -15.00 -15.74
C ILE A 139 11.26 -15.33 -16.09
N ALA A 140 11.45 -16.20 -17.07
CA ALA A 140 12.77 -16.67 -17.48
C ALA A 140 13.68 -15.57 -18.06
N ASN A 141 13.11 -14.63 -18.81
CA ASN A 141 13.85 -13.51 -19.40
C ASN A 141 13.00 -12.22 -19.41
N PRO A 142 12.96 -11.47 -18.29
CA PRO A 142 12.21 -10.21 -18.19
C PRO A 142 12.68 -9.17 -19.21
N GLN A 143 13.95 -9.19 -19.60
CA GLN A 143 14.55 -8.25 -20.55
C GLN A 143 13.81 -8.22 -21.89
N ASN A 144 13.34 -9.37 -22.38
CA ASN A 144 12.63 -9.45 -23.66
C ASN A 144 11.36 -8.58 -23.72
N ALA A 145 10.70 -8.34 -22.59
CA ALA A 145 9.52 -7.48 -22.56
C ALA A 145 9.91 -6.01 -22.73
N PHE A 146 10.93 -5.55 -22.01
CA PHE A 146 11.43 -4.19 -22.13
C PHE A 146 12.07 -3.92 -23.49
N ASP A 147 12.81 -4.90 -24.04
CA ASP A 147 13.39 -4.80 -25.39
C ASP A 147 12.30 -4.59 -26.45
N ARG A 148 11.24 -5.41 -26.42
CA ARG A 148 10.10 -5.26 -27.36
C ARG A 148 9.43 -3.92 -27.21
N PHE A 149 9.18 -3.49 -25.97
CA PHE A 149 8.54 -2.21 -25.72
C PHE A 149 9.37 -1.03 -26.24
N LEU A 150 10.71 -1.06 -26.09
CA LEU A 150 11.58 -0.03 -26.67
C LEU A 150 11.56 -0.05 -28.21
N VAL A 151 11.53 -1.25 -28.82
CA VAL A 151 11.45 -1.42 -30.27
C VAL A 151 10.12 -0.90 -30.85
N GLU A 152 9.00 -1.02 -30.12
CA GLU A 152 7.71 -0.46 -30.51
C GLU A 152 7.75 1.07 -30.66
N PHE A 153 8.65 1.76 -29.93
CA PHE A 153 8.93 3.19 -30.12
C PHE A 153 9.88 3.49 -31.28
N GLY A 154 10.41 2.46 -31.97
CA GLY A 154 11.36 2.60 -33.06
C GLY A 154 12.82 2.70 -32.63
N TYR A 155 13.17 2.36 -31.39
CA TYR A 155 14.51 2.49 -30.83
C TYR A 155 15.24 1.15 -30.71
N ASP A 156 16.61 1.22 -30.78
CA ASP A 156 17.46 0.03 -30.71
C ASP A 156 17.89 -0.32 -29.28
N PRO A 157 17.46 -1.47 -28.71
CA PRO A 157 17.87 -1.91 -27.38
C PRO A 157 19.37 -2.17 -27.24
N LYS A 158 20.08 -2.40 -28.37
CA LYS A 158 21.53 -2.66 -28.39
C LYS A 158 22.37 -1.39 -28.29
N PHE A 159 21.79 -0.20 -28.53
CA PHE A 159 22.50 1.06 -28.41
C PHE A 159 22.78 1.36 -26.92
N LYS A 160 24.05 1.35 -26.50
CA LYS A 160 24.47 1.46 -25.09
C LYS A 160 25.37 2.65 -24.78
N SER A 161 25.74 3.45 -25.79
CA SER A 161 26.60 4.62 -25.54
C SER A 161 25.96 5.56 -24.53
N THR A 162 26.77 6.11 -23.64
CA THR A 162 26.43 7.21 -22.72
C THR A 162 27.10 8.52 -23.13
N ASP A 163 27.88 8.50 -24.22
CA ASP A 163 28.52 9.69 -24.77
C ASP A 163 27.52 10.48 -25.61
N TYR A 164 26.99 11.55 -25.05
CA TYR A 164 26.06 12.49 -25.69
C TYR A 164 26.73 13.75 -26.21
N SER A 165 28.09 13.80 -26.28
CA SER A 165 28.86 14.96 -26.74
C SER A 165 28.53 15.38 -28.17
N ASN A 166 27.99 14.45 -28.97
CA ASN A 166 27.53 14.67 -30.34
C ASN A 166 26.02 15.00 -30.46
N GLY A 167 25.33 15.26 -29.35
CA GLY A 167 23.91 15.60 -29.33
C GLY A 167 22.95 14.39 -29.33
N SER A 168 23.43 13.16 -29.10
CA SER A 168 22.59 11.96 -29.09
C SER A 168 21.63 11.92 -27.91
N ALA A 169 20.33 11.98 -28.17
CA ALA A 169 19.25 11.85 -27.16
C ALA A 169 19.25 10.46 -26.50
N ALA A 170 19.46 9.41 -27.28
CA ALA A 170 19.61 8.03 -26.78
C ALA A 170 20.77 7.91 -25.79
N ALA A 171 21.95 8.50 -26.12
CA ALA A 171 23.11 8.46 -25.25
C ALA A 171 22.87 9.25 -23.94
N LEU A 172 22.20 10.40 -24.01
CA LEU A 172 21.80 11.15 -22.81
C LEU A 172 20.84 10.33 -21.94
N GLY A 173 19.86 9.64 -22.53
CA GLY A 173 18.96 8.75 -21.78
C GLY A 173 19.70 7.62 -21.07
N ASN A 174 20.65 6.97 -21.75
CA ASN A 174 21.52 5.95 -21.16
C ASN A 174 22.37 6.55 -20.01
N HIS A 175 22.93 7.77 -20.17
CA HIS A 175 23.71 8.45 -19.13
C HIS A 175 22.88 8.76 -17.89
N ILE A 176 21.66 9.30 -18.04
CA ILE A 176 20.73 9.56 -16.93
C ILE A 176 20.43 8.28 -16.16
N ALA A 177 20.17 7.19 -16.87
CA ALA A 177 19.91 5.89 -16.23
C ALA A 177 21.14 5.35 -15.48
N GLU A 178 22.35 5.46 -16.06
CA GLU A 178 23.60 5.04 -15.41
C GLU A 178 23.83 5.81 -14.11
N CYS A 179 23.64 7.14 -14.13
CA CYS A 179 23.69 7.97 -12.92
C CYS A 179 22.69 7.50 -11.87
N MET A 180 21.43 7.26 -12.23
CA MET A 180 20.39 6.82 -11.29
C MET A 180 20.68 5.43 -10.73
N ILE A 181 21.20 4.51 -11.53
CA ILE A 181 21.63 3.19 -11.07
C ILE A 181 22.77 3.32 -10.06
N ALA A 182 23.80 4.11 -10.37
CA ALA A 182 24.95 4.33 -9.52
C ALA A 182 24.56 5.03 -8.20
N PHE A 183 23.69 6.03 -8.26
CA PHE A 183 23.10 6.69 -7.08
C PHE A 183 22.37 5.65 -6.21
N GLY A 184 21.49 4.84 -6.80
CA GLY A 184 20.71 3.85 -6.10
C GLY A 184 21.55 2.76 -5.41
N LEU A 185 22.74 2.45 -5.91
CA LEU A 185 23.63 1.48 -5.27
C LEU A 185 24.28 2.00 -3.97
N GLN A 186 24.10 3.30 -3.63
CA GLN A 186 24.65 3.94 -2.42
C GLN A 186 23.63 4.82 -1.67
N ASP A 187 22.36 4.78 -2.02
CA ASP A 187 21.30 5.58 -1.40
C ASP A 187 20.82 5.09 -0.02
N GLY A 188 21.43 4.04 0.52
CA GLY A 188 21.09 3.46 1.82
C GLY A 188 20.08 2.30 1.76
N SER A 189 19.50 1.99 0.61
CA SER A 189 18.50 0.92 0.46
C SER A 189 19.07 -0.50 0.54
N ASN A 190 20.40 -0.65 0.48
CA ASN A 190 21.10 -1.93 0.40
C ASN A 190 20.76 -2.77 -0.86
N GLU A 191 20.54 -2.10 -2.00
CA GLU A 191 20.22 -2.76 -3.27
C GLU A 191 21.29 -3.78 -3.69
N LYS A 192 22.58 -3.50 -3.43
CA LYS A 192 23.71 -4.40 -3.74
C LYS A 192 23.52 -5.80 -3.15
N HIS A 193 22.85 -5.90 -2.00
CA HIS A 193 22.58 -7.14 -1.29
C HIS A 193 21.09 -7.50 -1.27
N ALA A 194 20.36 -7.15 -2.34
CA ALA A 194 18.95 -7.48 -2.54
C ALA A 194 18.03 -7.02 -1.39
N TYR A 195 18.36 -5.87 -0.76
CA TYR A 195 17.58 -5.22 0.30
C TYR A 195 17.46 -6.02 1.61
N VAL A 196 18.35 -6.99 1.86
CA VAL A 196 18.33 -7.77 3.12
C VAL A 196 18.59 -6.87 4.32
N PRO A 197 17.95 -7.14 5.50
CA PRO A 197 18.20 -6.42 6.73
C PRO A 197 19.67 -6.50 7.19
N LEU A 198 20.22 -5.39 7.65
CA LEU A 198 21.61 -5.31 8.11
C LEU A 198 21.75 -5.65 9.60
N ALA A 199 20.94 -5.03 10.45
CA ALA A 199 21.07 -5.07 11.91
C ALA A 199 19.85 -5.64 12.62
N TYR A 200 18.66 -5.57 12.01
CA TYR A 200 17.42 -6.01 12.63
C TYR A 200 17.45 -7.51 13.04
N ARG A 201 16.91 -7.78 14.21
CA ARG A 201 16.70 -9.16 14.70
C ARG A 201 15.38 -9.19 15.47
N PRO A 202 14.47 -10.13 15.20
CA PRO A 202 13.19 -10.25 15.89
C PRO A 202 13.38 -10.59 17.38
N VAL A 203 12.48 -10.09 18.22
CA VAL A 203 12.43 -10.36 19.67
C VAL A 203 11.60 -11.60 19.95
N ASN A 204 10.45 -11.71 19.30
CA ASN A 204 9.49 -12.79 19.49
C ASN A 204 9.80 -14.00 18.63
N PRO A 205 9.56 -15.23 19.11
CA PRO A 205 9.52 -16.42 18.26
C PRO A 205 8.35 -16.35 17.28
N TYR A 206 8.39 -17.16 16.24
CA TYR A 206 7.29 -17.22 15.27
C TYR A 206 5.97 -17.65 15.91
N LEU A 207 4.86 -17.02 15.46
CA LEU A 207 3.50 -17.52 15.69
C LEU A 207 3.12 -18.44 14.52
N ALA A 208 2.64 -19.63 14.83
CA ALA A 208 1.97 -20.52 13.86
C ALA A 208 0.46 -20.28 13.95
N PRO A 209 -0.16 -19.54 13.01
CA PRO A 209 -1.60 -19.18 13.12
C PRO A 209 -2.54 -20.38 13.05
N SER A 210 -2.13 -21.51 12.46
CA SER A 210 -2.88 -22.76 12.43
C SER A 210 -3.06 -23.41 13.81
N LEU A 211 -2.26 -22.99 14.81
CA LEU A 211 -2.40 -23.43 16.20
C LEU A 211 -3.18 -22.40 17.02
N PRO A 212 -3.93 -22.83 18.05
CA PRO A 212 -4.68 -21.92 18.91
C PRO A 212 -3.74 -21.08 19.81
N GLY A 213 -4.16 -19.85 20.11
CA GLY A 213 -3.47 -18.96 21.03
C GLY A 213 -2.14 -18.40 20.54
N ASN A 214 -1.39 -17.83 21.50
CA ASN A 214 -0.04 -17.31 21.29
C ASN A 214 0.82 -17.47 22.57
N PRO A 215 0.95 -18.67 23.11
CA PRO A 215 1.62 -18.90 24.39
C PRO A 215 3.12 -18.62 24.36
N GLY A 216 3.73 -18.58 23.16
CA GLY A 216 5.17 -18.33 22.98
C GLY A 216 5.58 -16.87 22.93
N LEU A 217 4.63 -15.92 22.97
CA LEU A 217 4.92 -14.49 22.87
C LEU A 217 5.73 -14.00 24.08
N LYS A 218 6.92 -13.46 23.84
CA LYS A 218 7.83 -12.96 24.89
C LYS A 218 7.57 -11.51 25.25
N ASP A 219 7.39 -10.67 24.22
CA ASP A 219 7.15 -9.23 24.39
C ASP A 219 5.89 -8.83 23.61
N PRO A 220 4.77 -8.49 24.30
CA PRO A 220 3.50 -8.15 23.65
C PRO A 220 3.54 -6.80 22.93
N ASN A 221 4.61 -6.05 23.04
CA ASN A 221 4.78 -4.73 22.44
C ASN A 221 5.67 -4.78 21.17
N ARG A 222 6.19 -5.98 20.82
CA ARG A 222 7.14 -6.15 19.72
C ARG A 222 6.57 -7.05 18.62
N TRP A 223 6.96 -6.76 17.40
CA TRP A 223 6.54 -7.53 16.24
C TRP A 223 6.88 -9.02 16.36
N GLN A 224 6.00 -9.83 15.83
CA GLN A 224 6.14 -11.28 15.79
C GLN A 224 5.91 -11.76 14.36
N ALA A 225 6.91 -12.43 13.79
CA ALA A 225 6.78 -13.06 12.49
C ALA A 225 5.84 -14.27 12.56
N LEU A 226 5.17 -14.56 11.44
CA LEU A 226 4.30 -15.72 11.31
C LEU A 226 5.02 -16.87 10.62
N ALA A 227 4.78 -18.10 11.09
CA ALA A 227 5.11 -19.34 10.40
C ALA A 227 3.85 -19.90 9.77
N LEU A 228 3.69 -19.73 8.46
CA LEU A 228 2.57 -20.21 7.68
C LEU A 228 2.89 -21.58 7.08
N GLU A 229 1.89 -22.42 6.87
CA GLU A 229 2.05 -23.68 6.13
C GLU A 229 2.56 -23.41 4.70
N LYS A 230 2.06 -22.34 4.12
CA LYS A 230 2.45 -21.83 2.82
C LYS A 230 2.43 -20.32 2.86
N TYR A 231 3.55 -19.69 2.54
CA TYR A 231 3.61 -18.23 2.41
C TYR A 231 3.56 -17.85 0.93
N ILE A 232 2.49 -17.13 0.56
CA ILE A 232 2.32 -16.53 -0.77
C ILE A 232 2.16 -15.03 -0.55
N ASP A 233 3.03 -14.23 -1.14
CA ASP A 233 2.97 -12.78 -1.01
C ASP A 233 1.76 -12.14 -1.74
N GLN A 234 1.64 -10.83 -1.64
CA GLN A 234 0.55 -10.08 -2.27
C GLN A 234 0.57 -10.17 -3.80
N SER A 235 1.74 -10.35 -4.41
CA SER A 235 1.88 -10.53 -5.86
C SER A 235 1.69 -12.00 -6.32
N GLY A 236 1.33 -12.91 -5.40
CA GLY A 236 1.07 -14.31 -5.73
C GLY A 236 2.29 -15.21 -5.78
N HIS A 237 3.47 -14.75 -5.32
CA HIS A 237 4.70 -15.54 -5.32
C HIS A 237 4.84 -16.38 -4.06
N GLU A 238 5.01 -17.70 -4.26
CA GLU A 238 5.26 -18.62 -3.16
C GLU A 238 6.73 -18.58 -2.72
N PHE A 239 6.94 -18.43 -1.42
CA PHE A 239 8.26 -18.46 -0.79
C PHE A 239 8.59 -19.86 -0.27
N PRO A 240 9.85 -20.32 -0.42
CA PRO A 240 10.27 -21.66 0.03
C PRO A 240 10.15 -21.89 1.53
N SER A 241 10.24 -20.81 2.34
CA SER A 241 10.02 -20.86 3.78
C SER A 241 8.61 -20.37 4.10
N GLY A 242 7.89 -21.05 4.97
CA GLY A 242 6.59 -20.59 5.47
C GLY A 242 6.66 -19.32 6.35
N ALA A 243 7.87 -18.76 6.57
CA ALA A 243 8.08 -17.59 7.41
C ALA A 243 8.71 -16.45 6.60
N ALA A 244 8.11 -15.28 6.65
CA ALA A 244 8.62 -14.08 6.00
C ALA A 244 9.50 -13.27 6.97
N GLU A 245 10.66 -12.82 6.49
CA GLU A 245 11.52 -11.88 7.21
C GLU A 245 10.93 -10.47 7.16
N PHE A 246 11.33 -9.62 8.13
CA PHE A 246 10.91 -8.22 8.16
C PHE A 246 11.45 -7.46 6.93
N ILE A 247 10.55 -6.96 6.09
CA ILE A 247 10.90 -6.20 4.88
C ILE A 247 11.25 -4.76 5.27
N GLY A 248 12.49 -4.34 5.03
CA GLY A 248 12.94 -2.96 5.13
C GLY A 248 13.00 -2.36 6.55
N PRO A 249 13.44 -3.07 7.61
CA PRO A 249 13.44 -2.53 8.97
C PRO A 249 14.38 -1.33 9.17
N GLU A 250 15.35 -1.12 8.29
CA GLU A 250 16.31 0.00 8.33
C GLU A 250 16.02 1.07 7.25
N TRP A 251 14.84 1.06 6.64
CA TRP A 251 14.50 1.92 5.49
C TRP A 251 14.49 3.41 5.81
N GLY A 252 14.40 3.80 7.08
CA GLY A 252 14.56 5.18 7.53
C GLY A 252 15.91 5.80 7.17
N GLY A 253 16.94 4.99 6.91
CA GLY A 253 18.27 5.44 6.49
C GLY A 253 18.45 5.67 4.98
N VAL A 254 17.41 5.44 4.16
CA VAL A 254 17.44 5.68 2.71
C VAL A 254 17.44 7.18 2.44
N THR A 255 18.19 7.62 1.42
CA THR A 255 18.26 9.03 1.00
C THR A 255 16.87 9.53 0.59
N PRO A 256 16.29 10.50 1.29
CA PRO A 256 14.94 11.00 1.00
C PRO A 256 14.92 12.00 -0.16
N PHE A 257 13.70 12.31 -0.62
CA PHE A 257 13.43 13.38 -1.57
C PHE A 257 13.32 14.74 -0.88
N ALA A 258 12.31 14.93 -0.02
CA ALA A 258 11.97 16.20 0.61
C ALA A 258 12.11 16.20 2.15
N LEU A 259 12.29 15.02 2.78
CA LEU A 259 12.49 14.94 4.21
C LEU A 259 13.85 15.55 4.58
N ILE A 260 13.89 16.37 5.61
CA ILE A 260 15.09 17.02 6.10
C ILE A 260 15.57 16.41 7.42
N LYS A 261 16.87 16.50 7.70
CA LYS A 261 17.47 15.89 8.89
C LYS A 261 16.91 16.45 10.20
N GLU A 262 16.46 17.68 10.19
CA GLU A 262 15.86 18.39 11.33
C GLU A 262 14.53 17.77 11.78
N ASP A 263 13.81 17.09 10.87
CA ASP A 263 12.57 16.35 11.16
C ASP A 263 12.82 14.92 11.64
N ALA A 264 14.08 14.48 11.68
CA ALA A 264 14.45 13.14 12.09
C ALA A 264 14.95 13.08 13.52
N LYS A 265 14.52 12.05 14.24
CA LYS A 265 15.20 11.56 15.45
C LYS A 265 16.05 10.36 15.09
N VAL A 266 17.26 10.29 15.62
CA VAL A 266 18.14 9.14 15.42
C VAL A 266 18.24 8.34 16.70
N PHE A 267 17.79 7.11 16.64
CA PHE A 267 17.83 6.18 17.76
C PHE A 267 18.87 5.09 17.51
N LYS A 268 19.42 4.52 18.60
CA LYS A 268 20.41 3.43 18.51
C LYS A 268 19.87 2.13 19.05
N ARG A 269 20.02 1.03 18.26
CA ARG A 269 19.76 -0.33 18.70
C ARG A 269 20.88 -1.25 18.17
N ARG A 270 21.57 -1.96 19.08
CA ARG A 270 22.67 -2.87 18.74
C ARG A 270 23.78 -2.24 17.89
N GLY A 271 24.08 -0.97 18.15
CA GLY A 271 25.12 -0.20 17.42
C GLY A 271 24.70 0.34 16.06
N PHE A 272 23.47 0.10 15.61
CA PHE A 272 22.92 0.60 14.36
C PHE A 272 22.02 1.82 14.60
N ASP A 273 22.10 2.82 13.70
CA ASP A 273 21.32 4.06 13.76
C ASP A 273 20.00 3.91 12.99
N TYR A 274 18.88 4.09 13.70
CA TYR A 274 17.53 4.11 13.13
C TYR A 274 17.10 5.57 12.97
N TRP A 275 16.87 5.99 11.75
CA TRP A 275 16.36 7.32 11.40
C TRP A 275 14.84 7.29 11.40
N VAL A 276 14.21 8.18 12.18
CA VAL A 276 12.75 8.23 12.38
C VAL A 276 12.27 9.64 12.08
N TYR A 277 11.79 9.85 10.87
CA TYR A 277 11.24 11.13 10.44
C TYR A 277 9.82 11.32 10.97
N HIS A 278 9.48 12.56 11.37
CA HIS A 278 8.15 12.93 11.89
C HIS A 278 7.66 12.01 13.00
N ASP A 279 8.55 11.61 13.88
CA ASP A 279 8.27 10.66 14.97
C ASP A 279 7.00 11.04 15.77
N PRO A 280 5.94 10.21 15.72
CA PRO A 280 4.68 10.49 16.45
C PRO A 280 4.75 10.11 17.94
N GLY A 281 5.88 9.58 18.40
CA GLY A 281 6.06 9.02 19.72
C GLY A 281 5.78 7.52 19.78
N ALA A 282 6.01 6.92 20.94
CA ALA A 282 5.79 5.49 21.14
C ALA A 282 4.30 5.11 21.03
N PRO A 283 3.97 3.98 20.40
CA PRO A 283 2.61 3.45 20.41
C PRO A 283 2.22 2.99 21.82
N PRO A 284 0.91 2.79 22.11
CA PRO A 284 0.45 2.28 23.40
C PRO A 284 1.14 0.96 23.77
N GLN A 285 1.57 0.82 25.02
CA GLN A 285 2.31 -0.34 25.51
C GLN A 285 1.48 -1.12 26.52
N LEU A 286 1.44 -2.45 26.38
CA LEU A 286 0.83 -3.34 27.35
C LEU A 286 1.82 -3.64 28.49
N ASN A 287 1.43 -3.29 29.72
CA ASN A 287 2.10 -3.77 30.92
C ASN A 287 1.42 -5.06 31.37
N LEU A 288 2.20 -6.13 31.55
CA LEU A 288 1.67 -7.46 31.89
C LEU A 288 1.21 -7.58 33.35
N GLU A 289 1.73 -6.73 34.25
CA GLU A 289 1.51 -6.80 35.68
C GLU A 289 0.44 -5.82 36.16
N THR A 290 0.35 -4.68 35.52
CA THR A 290 -0.58 -3.60 35.91
C THR A 290 -1.48 -3.23 34.75
N GLY A 291 -2.69 -2.79 35.00
CA GLY A 291 -3.58 -2.17 34.02
C GLY A 291 -3.42 -0.66 34.02
N GLY A 292 -4.29 0.03 33.28
CA GLY A 292 -4.42 1.48 33.23
C GLY A 292 -3.50 2.17 32.23
N GLY A 293 -3.77 3.45 32.00
CA GLY A 293 -2.98 4.31 31.12
C GLY A 293 -2.77 3.74 29.73
N SER A 294 -1.50 3.63 29.30
CA SER A 294 -1.13 3.09 28.00
C SER A 294 -1.58 1.64 27.75
N SER A 295 -1.72 0.83 28.82
CA SER A 295 -2.24 -0.54 28.72
C SER A 295 -3.73 -0.57 28.35
N ASP A 296 -4.54 0.35 28.86
CA ASP A 296 -5.96 0.44 28.50
C ASP A 296 -6.13 0.91 27.06
N GLU A 297 -5.29 1.84 26.63
CA GLU A 297 -5.22 2.28 25.23
C GLU A 297 -4.82 1.13 24.30
N TYR A 298 -3.80 0.34 24.66
CA TYR A 298 -3.41 -0.87 23.94
C TYR A 298 -4.58 -1.85 23.81
N LYS A 299 -5.21 -2.19 24.93
CA LYS A 299 -6.31 -3.16 24.97
C LYS A 299 -7.50 -2.71 24.11
N TRP A 300 -7.88 -1.44 24.20
CA TRP A 300 -8.94 -0.87 23.38
C TRP A 300 -8.61 -0.97 21.88
N ASN A 301 -7.41 -0.53 21.50
CA ASN A 301 -6.96 -0.53 20.12
C ASN A 301 -7.06 -1.92 19.48
N PHE A 302 -6.50 -2.92 20.16
CA PHE A 302 -6.48 -4.28 19.61
C PHE A 302 -7.82 -5.02 19.75
N SER A 303 -8.68 -4.65 20.72
CA SER A 303 -10.03 -5.24 20.82
C SER A 303 -10.98 -4.73 19.75
N LEU A 304 -10.82 -3.49 19.30
CA LEU A 304 -11.67 -2.92 18.26
C LEU A 304 -11.53 -3.67 16.93
N VAL A 305 -10.36 -4.22 16.64
CA VAL A 305 -10.08 -4.91 15.36
C VAL A 305 -10.98 -6.14 15.17
N PRO A 306 -11.00 -7.14 16.07
CA PRO A 306 -11.92 -8.27 15.95
C PRO A 306 -13.40 -7.87 16.08
N ILE A 307 -13.70 -6.78 16.79
CA ILE A 307 -15.06 -6.25 16.88
C ILE A 307 -15.52 -5.73 15.50
N TRP A 308 -14.69 -5.01 14.76
CA TRP A 308 -15.03 -4.58 13.40
C TRP A 308 -15.11 -5.74 12.43
N SER A 309 -14.44 -6.85 12.67
CA SER A 309 -14.63 -8.07 11.87
C SER A 309 -16.08 -8.61 11.97
N SER A 310 -16.86 -8.24 13.00
CA SER A 310 -18.30 -8.56 13.08
C SER A 310 -19.15 -7.79 12.06
N HIS A 311 -18.62 -6.74 11.45
CA HIS A 311 -19.30 -5.99 10.38
C HIS A 311 -19.26 -6.71 9.02
N LEU A 312 -18.45 -7.76 8.87
CA LEU A 312 -18.20 -8.42 7.59
C LEU A 312 -19.28 -9.43 7.19
N ASP A 313 -20.38 -9.49 7.93
CA ASP A 313 -21.52 -10.33 7.62
C ASP A 313 -22.39 -9.69 6.53
N PRO A 314 -22.50 -10.30 5.33
CA PRO A 314 -23.37 -9.78 4.27
C PRO A 314 -24.86 -9.99 4.56
N ASP A 315 -25.19 -10.87 5.51
CA ASP A 315 -26.56 -11.30 5.81
C ASP A 315 -27.11 -10.70 7.12
N ASP A 316 -26.39 -9.78 7.78
CA ASP A 316 -26.82 -9.14 9.04
C ASP A 316 -27.99 -8.14 8.86
N GLY A 317 -28.36 -7.85 7.60
CA GLY A 317 -29.43 -6.93 7.24
C GLY A 317 -29.08 -5.44 7.39
N VAL A 318 -27.84 -5.10 7.78
CA VAL A 318 -27.39 -3.71 7.91
C VAL A 318 -27.02 -3.16 6.52
N MET A 319 -27.73 -2.11 6.12
CA MET A 319 -27.51 -1.45 4.83
C MET A 319 -26.86 -0.08 5.05
N TRP A 320 -25.83 0.23 4.27
CA TRP A 320 -25.17 1.53 4.29
C TRP A 320 -25.31 2.24 2.94
N ASP A 321 -25.55 3.55 2.98
CA ASP A 321 -25.36 4.43 1.83
C ASP A 321 -23.88 4.83 1.78
N ILE A 322 -23.15 4.26 0.82
CA ILE A 322 -21.70 4.49 0.62
C ILE A 322 -21.42 5.58 -0.42
N SER A 323 -22.45 6.31 -0.85
CA SER A 323 -22.28 7.42 -1.80
C SER A 323 -21.51 8.59 -1.17
N PRO A 324 -20.85 9.43 -1.98
CA PRO A 324 -20.26 10.68 -1.51
C PRO A 324 -21.26 11.65 -0.87
N GLY A 325 -22.57 11.40 -1.06
CA GLY A 325 -23.65 12.14 -0.39
C GLY A 325 -23.82 11.80 1.08
N ALA A 326 -23.41 10.60 1.48
CA ALA A 326 -23.59 10.05 2.83
C ALA A 326 -22.27 9.81 3.58
N MET A 327 -21.18 9.46 2.87
CA MET A 327 -19.86 9.15 3.45
C MET A 327 -18.79 10.15 3.02
N GLY A 328 -17.66 10.14 3.75
CA GLY A 328 -16.52 11.02 3.51
C GLY A 328 -16.74 12.44 4.04
N ASN A 329 -15.90 13.38 3.60
CA ASN A 329 -15.88 14.76 4.10
C ASN A 329 -15.45 14.86 5.57
N VAL A 330 -14.43 14.10 5.95
CA VAL A 330 -13.82 14.18 7.30
C VAL A 330 -13.15 15.53 7.47
N LEU A 331 -13.55 16.27 8.51
CA LEU A 331 -13.04 17.63 8.74
C LEU A 331 -11.78 17.64 9.60
N SER A 332 -11.59 16.64 10.46
CA SER A 332 -10.43 16.57 11.34
C SER A 332 -10.11 15.13 11.72
N LEU A 333 -8.82 14.85 11.82
CA LEU A 333 -8.30 13.58 12.33
C LEU A 333 -8.09 13.66 13.84
N PRO A 334 -8.22 12.53 14.59
CA PRO A 334 -7.93 12.50 16.00
C PRO A 334 -6.46 12.82 16.28
N LYS A 335 -6.21 13.47 17.41
CA LYS A 335 -4.87 13.84 17.90
C LYS A 335 -4.57 13.23 19.28
N SER A 336 -5.53 12.55 19.86
CA SER A 336 -5.43 11.93 21.18
C SER A 336 -6.24 10.62 21.22
N TYR A 337 -5.96 9.80 22.20
CA TYR A 337 -6.72 8.56 22.47
C TYR A 337 -8.22 8.83 22.66
N ALA A 338 -8.57 9.85 23.44
CA ALA A 338 -9.98 10.19 23.69
C ALA A 338 -10.72 10.65 22.42
N GLU A 339 -10.01 11.31 21.49
CA GLU A 339 -10.56 11.68 20.18
C GLU A 339 -10.66 10.46 19.26
N ALA A 340 -9.66 9.56 19.31
CA ALA A 340 -9.68 8.32 18.54
C ALA A 340 -10.88 7.43 18.92
N GLN A 341 -11.22 7.32 20.21
CA GLN A 341 -12.39 6.56 20.65
C GLN A 341 -13.72 7.11 20.12
N LYS A 342 -13.80 8.41 19.83
CA LYS A 342 -14.98 9.02 19.22
C LYS A 342 -14.98 8.90 17.69
N PHE A 343 -13.81 8.81 17.10
CA PHE A 343 -13.62 8.68 15.66
C PHE A 343 -13.86 7.25 15.17
N TYR A 344 -13.30 6.25 15.89
CA TYR A 344 -13.45 4.83 15.56
C TYR A 344 -14.53 4.21 16.44
N THR A 345 -15.78 4.31 16.00
CA THR A 345 -16.91 3.80 16.78
C THR A 345 -17.15 2.31 16.51
N VAL A 346 -17.82 1.65 17.47
CA VAL A 346 -18.10 0.21 17.37
C VAL A 346 -19.14 -0.10 16.29
N LYS A 347 -20.16 0.74 16.16
CA LYS A 347 -21.34 0.46 15.30
C LYS A 347 -21.19 1.01 13.88
N GLU A 348 -20.77 2.24 13.80
CA GLU A 348 -20.68 3.00 12.56
C GLU A 348 -19.31 2.85 11.87
N GLY A 349 -18.37 2.17 12.51
CA GLY A 349 -17.00 2.09 12.03
C GLY A 349 -16.20 3.36 12.33
N GLY A 350 -15.26 3.69 11.48
CA GLY A 350 -14.52 4.96 11.50
C GLY A 350 -15.11 5.95 10.48
N ASP A 351 -14.45 7.09 10.35
CA ASP A 351 -14.83 8.15 9.43
C ASP A 351 -16.20 8.77 9.78
N PRO A 352 -16.25 9.68 10.76
CA PRO A 352 -17.48 10.35 11.17
C PRO A 352 -17.94 11.42 10.15
N GLY A 353 -17.40 11.43 8.95
CA GLY A 353 -17.82 12.31 7.85
C GLY A 353 -19.27 12.05 7.45
N LYS A 354 -19.93 13.10 7.01
CA LYS A 354 -21.38 13.07 6.67
C LYS A 354 -21.64 13.31 5.20
N GLY A 355 -20.65 13.09 4.35
CA GLY A 355 -20.73 13.28 2.92
C GLY A 355 -20.90 14.74 2.50
N ARG A 356 -21.35 14.93 1.27
CA ARG A 356 -21.60 16.23 0.63
C ARG A 356 -22.93 16.20 -0.10
N PRO A 357 -23.84 17.16 0.14
CA PRO A 357 -25.17 17.10 -0.46
C PRO A 357 -25.16 17.28 -2.00
N ILE A 358 -24.16 17.99 -2.52
CA ILE A 358 -24.09 18.38 -3.93
C ILE A 358 -22.70 18.09 -4.49
N ASN A 359 -22.66 17.49 -5.67
CA ASN A 359 -21.45 17.40 -6.49
C ASN A 359 -21.12 18.79 -7.04
N PRO A 360 -19.98 19.39 -6.70
CA PRO A 360 -19.65 20.76 -7.07
C PRO A 360 -19.38 20.96 -8.57
N ARG A 361 -19.18 19.87 -9.32
CA ARG A 361 -18.92 19.92 -10.77
C ARG A 361 -20.20 19.88 -11.58
N THR A 362 -21.15 19.03 -11.18
CA THR A 362 -22.42 18.87 -11.87
C THR A 362 -23.54 19.76 -11.32
N GLY A 363 -23.38 20.27 -10.09
CA GLY A 363 -24.42 20.99 -9.36
C GLY A 363 -25.60 20.11 -8.89
N GLN A 364 -25.49 18.78 -9.06
CA GLN A 364 -26.55 17.83 -8.70
C GLN A 364 -26.19 17.10 -7.38
N ALA A 365 -27.22 16.59 -6.69
CA ALA A 365 -27.01 15.72 -5.54
C ALA A 365 -26.36 14.39 -5.99
N TYR A 366 -25.46 13.87 -5.13
CA TYR A 366 -24.99 12.51 -5.31
C TYR A 366 -26.15 11.52 -5.16
N LYS A 367 -26.22 10.52 -6.04
CA LYS A 367 -27.25 9.48 -5.94
C LYS A 367 -26.89 8.53 -4.79
N PRO A 368 -27.88 8.11 -3.97
CA PRO A 368 -27.66 7.07 -2.97
C PRO A 368 -27.06 5.79 -3.59
N ASN A 369 -26.14 5.18 -2.87
CA ASN A 369 -25.47 3.93 -3.23
C ASN A 369 -25.56 2.97 -2.03
N ILE A 370 -26.70 2.29 -1.91
CA ILE A 370 -27.06 1.51 -0.74
C ILE A 370 -26.67 0.05 -0.94
N VAL A 371 -25.78 -0.46 -0.10
CA VAL A 371 -25.24 -1.82 -0.16
C VAL A 371 -25.22 -2.47 1.23
N PRO A 372 -25.16 -3.83 1.32
CA PRO A 372 -24.90 -4.48 2.60
C PRO A 372 -23.58 -4.03 3.21
N ARG A 373 -23.58 -3.70 4.50
CA ARG A 373 -22.39 -3.28 5.23
C ARG A 373 -21.25 -4.31 5.12
N GLY A 374 -21.59 -5.61 5.23
CA GLY A 374 -20.62 -6.69 5.15
C GLY A 374 -19.97 -6.79 3.77
N ASP A 375 -20.70 -6.57 2.70
CA ASP A 375 -20.13 -6.52 1.35
C ASP A 375 -19.20 -5.32 1.18
N TYR A 376 -19.64 -4.14 1.63
CA TYR A 376 -18.79 -2.94 1.58
C TYR A 376 -17.48 -3.17 2.35
N GLY A 377 -17.55 -3.67 3.60
CA GLY A 377 -16.36 -3.92 4.42
C GLY A 377 -15.38 -4.91 3.77
N ARG A 378 -15.89 -6.02 3.19
CA ARG A 378 -15.08 -7.01 2.49
C ARG A 378 -14.48 -6.46 1.20
N VAL A 379 -15.28 -5.79 0.38
CA VAL A 379 -14.82 -5.17 -0.89
C VAL A 379 -13.72 -4.15 -0.63
N LEU A 380 -13.92 -3.21 0.30
CA LEU A 380 -12.88 -2.22 0.55
C LEU A 380 -11.62 -2.83 1.19
N ALA A 381 -11.77 -3.87 2.03
CA ALA A 381 -10.62 -4.56 2.60
C ALA A 381 -9.78 -5.23 1.52
N GLU A 382 -10.40 -5.86 0.52
CA GLU A 382 -9.68 -6.52 -0.59
C GLU A 382 -9.19 -5.53 -1.66
N PHE A 383 -9.97 -4.49 -1.99
CA PHE A 383 -9.56 -3.46 -2.94
C PHE A 383 -8.27 -2.75 -2.51
N TRP A 384 -8.17 -2.38 -1.21
CA TRP A 384 -7.01 -1.70 -0.66
C TRP A 384 -5.96 -2.66 -0.06
N ALA A 385 -6.18 -3.99 -0.11
CA ALA A 385 -5.26 -4.97 0.48
C ALA A 385 -3.99 -5.17 -0.34
N ASP A 386 -3.99 -4.73 -1.60
CA ASP A 386 -2.95 -5.06 -2.56
C ASP A 386 -2.83 -6.60 -2.72
N GLY A 387 -3.92 -7.22 -3.18
CA GLY A 387 -4.02 -8.66 -3.42
C GLY A 387 -3.22 -9.12 -4.65
N PRO A 388 -3.45 -10.34 -5.17
CA PRO A 388 -2.79 -10.82 -6.38
C PRO A 388 -2.87 -9.81 -7.53
N ASP A 389 -1.79 -9.66 -8.26
CA ASP A 389 -1.61 -8.67 -9.32
C ASP A 389 -1.62 -7.19 -8.83
N SER A 390 -1.30 -6.97 -7.56
CA SER A 390 -1.24 -5.65 -6.95
C SER A 390 0.06 -4.89 -7.28
N GLU A 391 -0.08 -3.59 -7.41
CA GLU A 391 1.03 -2.65 -7.57
C GLU A 391 1.69 -2.28 -6.23
N THR A 392 1.29 -2.89 -5.11
CA THR A 392 1.55 -2.48 -3.74
C THR A 392 1.05 -1.04 -3.43
N PRO A 393 0.93 -0.63 -2.15
CA PRO A 393 0.28 0.63 -1.80
C PRO A 393 0.78 1.87 -2.56
N PRO A 394 2.09 2.09 -2.73
CA PRO A 394 2.56 3.26 -3.48
C PRO A 394 2.19 3.20 -4.97
N GLY A 395 2.23 2.01 -5.59
CA GLY A 395 1.86 1.82 -7.00
C GLY A 395 0.37 1.99 -7.24
N HIS A 396 -0.48 1.58 -6.30
CA HIS A 396 -1.93 1.79 -6.38
C HIS A 396 -2.28 3.29 -6.54
N TRP A 397 -1.56 4.18 -5.85
CA TRP A 397 -1.75 5.63 -6.03
C TRP A 397 -1.24 6.16 -7.36
N PHE A 398 -0.30 5.48 -8.01
CA PHE A 398 0.05 5.78 -9.42
C PHE A 398 -1.05 5.32 -10.38
N VAL A 399 -1.74 4.21 -10.11
CA VAL A 399 -2.92 3.79 -10.88
C VAL A 399 -4.05 4.82 -10.74
N ILE A 400 -4.31 5.31 -9.51
CA ILE A 400 -5.29 6.39 -9.28
C ILE A 400 -4.87 7.68 -9.99
N LEU A 401 -3.58 8.06 -9.94
CA LEU A 401 -3.08 9.22 -10.69
C LEU A 401 -3.28 9.04 -12.19
N ASN A 402 -3.03 7.84 -12.74
CA ASN A 402 -3.29 7.54 -14.15
C ASN A 402 -4.79 7.67 -14.49
N TYR A 403 -5.67 7.15 -13.64
CA TYR A 403 -7.12 7.32 -13.77
C TYR A 403 -7.51 8.81 -13.82
N VAL A 404 -6.91 9.66 -12.98
CA VAL A 404 -7.12 11.11 -12.98
C VAL A 404 -6.54 11.74 -14.25
N ASN A 405 -5.31 11.39 -14.65
CA ASN A 405 -4.62 11.98 -15.82
C ASN A 405 -5.29 11.63 -17.15
N ASP A 406 -5.85 10.41 -17.24
CA ASP A 406 -6.53 9.92 -18.45
C ASP A 406 -8.00 10.40 -18.51
N ASN A 407 -8.54 11.02 -17.44
CA ASN A 407 -9.91 11.49 -17.39
C ASN A 407 -10.12 12.73 -18.31
N PRO A 408 -11.08 12.71 -19.26
CA PRO A 408 -11.30 13.79 -20.22
C PRO A 408 -11.78 15.11 -19.57
N GLU A 409 -12.33 15.05 -18.35
CA GLU A 409 -12.75 16.25 -17.61
C GLU A 409 -11.58 16.94 -16.88
N LEU A 410 -10.39 16.33 -16.84
CA LEU A 410 -9.22 16.94 -16.25
C LEU A 410 -8.66 18.04 -17.14
N VAL A 411 -8.67 19.27 -16.66
CA VAL A 411 -7.92 20.36 -17.28
C VAL A 411 -6.51 20.38 -16.70
N LYS A 412 -5.51 19.99 -17.52
CA LYS A 412 -4.10 19.87 -17.13
C LYS A 412 -3.44 21.23 -16.86
N LYS A 413 -3.84 21.88 -15.78
CA LYS A 413 -3.28 23.16 -15.29
C LYS A 413 -2.63 22.93 -13.94
N PHE A 414 -1.35 23.22 -13.84
CA PHE A 414 -0.61 23.10 -12.59
C PHE A 414 -1.24 23.97 -11.49
N ARG A 415 -1.59 23.37 -10.35
CA ARG A 415 -2.40 24.01 -9.27
C ARG A 415 -3.75 24.56 -9.77
N GLY A 416 -4.30 24.03 -10.83
CA GLY A 416 -5.54 24.55 -11.44
C GLY A 416 -5.42 25.94 -12.06
N LYS A 417 -4.20 26.47 -12.27
CA LYS A 417 -3.92 27.85 -12.69
C LYS A 417 -2.95 27.90 -13.88
N GLY A 418 -2.89 29.05 -14.54
CA GLY A 418 -1.96 29.28 -15.65
C GLY A 418 -2.39 28.65 -16.97
N SER A 419 -1.42 28.44 -17.86
CA SER A 419 -1.62 27.78 -19.15
C SER A 419 -1.88 26.28 -18.97
N THR A 420 -2.60 25.70 -19.89
CA THR A 420 -2.71 24.23 -20.00
C THR A 420 -1.37 23.67 -20.44
N LEU A 421 -0.89 22.66 -19.72
CA LEU A 421 0.33 21.92 -20.05
C LEU A 421 0.02 20.86 -21.11
N ASP A 422 1.03 20.53 -21.94
CA ASP A 422 0.94 19.36 -22.81
C ASP A 422 0.92 18.06 -21.98
N LYS A 423 0.55 16.95 -22.61
CA LYS A 423 0.40 15.66 -21.94
C LYS A 423 1.74 15.18 -21.34
N LEU A 424 2.85 15.34 -22.04
CA LEU A 424 4.16 14.88 -21.58
C LEU A 424 4.64 15.68 -20.37
N GLU A 425 4.58 17.00 -20.45
CA GLU A 425 4.95 17.88 -19.33
C GLU A 425 4.12 17.60 -18.09
N TRP A 426 2.79 17.44 -18.26
CA TRP A 426 1.89 17.09 -17.15
C TRP A 426 2.28 15.76 -16.51
N ASP A 427 2.49 14.71 -17.30
CA ASP A 427 2.76 13.37 -16.79
C ASP A 427 4.12 13.29 -16.08
N VAL A 428 5.20 13.86 -16.65
CA VAL A 428 6.52 13.84 -15.98
C VAL A 428 6.51 14.62 -14.68
N LYS A 429 5.83 15.76 -14.61
CA LYS A 429 5.70 16.57 -13.39
C LYS A 429 4.84 15.87 -12.33
N SER A 430 3.72 15.30 -12.73
CA SER A 430 2.81 14.59 -11.82
C SER A 430 3.47 13.33 -11.22
N TYR A 431 4.15 12.53 -12.04
CA TYR A 431 4.87 11.35 -11.56
C TYR A 431 6.04 11.71 -10.66
N PHE A 432 6.78 12.77 -10.98
CA PHE A 432 7.88 13.22 -10.14
C PHE A 432 7.42 13.67 -8.75
N ALA A 433 6.36 14.47 -8.67
CA ALA A 433 5.81 14.92 -7.41
C ALA A 433 5.22 13.77 -6.57
N LEU A 434 4.43 12.90 -7.20
CA LEU A 434 3.86 11.73 -6.51
C LEU A 434 4.94 10.72 -6.12
N GLY A 435 5.90 10.46 -6.99
CA GLY A 435 7.01 9.55 -6.73
C GLY A 435 7.84 9.97 -5.53
N GLY A 436 8.17 11.27 -5.44
CA GLY A 436 8.85 11.84 -4.27
C GLY A 436 8.07 11.65 -2.97
N ALA A 437 6.76 11.92 -3.00
CA ALA A 437 5.89 11.71 -1.84
C ALA A 437 5.77 10.24 -1.43
N MET A 438 5.67 9.31 -2.37
CA MET A 438 5.61 7.88 -2.07
C MET A 438 6.93 7.37 -1.49
N HIS A 439 8.05 7.83 -2.03
CA HIS A 439 9.37 7.50 -1.53
C HIS A 439 9.57 7.97 -0.09
N ASP A 440 9.25 9.23 0.21
CA ASP A 440 9.38 9.80 1.55
C ASP A 440 8.38 9.20 2.55
N ALA A 441 7.17 8.84 2.09
CA ALA A 441 6.19 8.12 2.90
C ALA A 441 6.71 6.72 3.31
N ALA A 442 7.41 6.02 2.39
CA ALA A 442 8.09 4.76 2.70
C ALA A 442 9.18 4.95 3.77
N ILE A 443 10.03 5.94 3.60
CA ILE A 443 11.13 6.24 4.53
C ILE A 443 10.58 6.58 5.91
N SER A 444 9.59 7.46 6.00
CA SER A 444 8.97 7.85 7.27
C SER A 444 8.29 6.68 7.96
N ALA A 445 7.39 5.96 7.27
CA ALA A 445 6.64 4.87 7.87
C ALA A 445 7.54 3.70 8.28
N TRP A 446 8.52 3.30 7.44
CA TRP A 446 9.39 2.17 7.76
C TRP A 446 10.50 2.53 8.75
N GLY A 447 10.96 3.79 8.81
CA GLY A 447 11.82 4.26 9.89
C GLY A 447 11.15 4.09 11.26
N ILE A 448 9.86 4.46 11.36
CA ILE A 448 9.04 4.27 12.56
C ILE A 448 8.83 2.79 12.85
N LYS A 449 8.44 1.97 11.84
CA LYS A 449 8.25 0.52 11.97
C LYS A 449 9.52 -0.18 12.45
N GLY A 450 10.66 0.15 11.88
CA GLY A 450 11.95 -0.44 12.25
C GLY A 450 12.38 -0.11 13.67
N TRP A 451 12.13 1.12 14.13
CA TRP A 451 12.46 1.54 15.48
C TRP A 451 11.50 0.98 16.54
N TYR A 452 10.18 1.23 16.41
CA TYR A 452 9.21 0.79 17.41
C TYR A 452 8.94 -0.70 17.35
N ASP A 453 9.08 -1.32 16.16
CA ASP A 453 8.97 -2.78 15.98
C ASP A 453 7.68 -3.33 16.60
N TYR A 454 6.54 -2.67 16.37
CA TYR A 454 5.30 -2.87 17.11
C TYR A 454 4.50 -4.07 16.61
N ILE A 455 3.83 -4.72 17.53
CA ILE A 455 3.04 -5.94 17.32
C ILE A 455 1.89 -5.75 16.30
N ARG A 456 1.45 -6.86 15.70
CA ARG A 456 0.27 -6.93 14.82
C ARG A 456 -0.95 -7.47 15.55
N PRO A 457 -2.19 -7.16 15.08
CA PRO A 457 -3.43 -7.55 15.75
C PRO A 457 -3.56 -9.05 16.04
N ILE A 458 -3.22 -9.94 15.10
CA ILE A 458 -3.34 -11.40 15.34
C ILE A 458 -2.52 -11.84 16.55
N SER A 459 -1.30 -11.34 16.71
CA SER A 459 -0.45 -11.68 17.85
C SER A 459 -0.97 -11.07 19.15
N ALA A 460 -1.42 -9.81 19.11
CA ALA A 460 -1.92 -9.10 20.28
C ALA A 460 -3.25 -9.67 20.80
N VAL A 461 -4.22 -9.87 19.90
CA VAL A 461 -5.57 -10.38 20.24
C VAL A 461 -5.47 -11.77 20.87
N ARG A 462 -4.75 -12.69 20.22
CA ARG A 462 -4.58 -14.05 20.73
C ARG A 462 -3.85 -14.07 22.08
N SER A 463 -2.79 -13.27 22.23
CA SER A 463 -2.05 -13.19 23.49
C SER A 463 -2.88 -12.61 24.65
N MET A 464 -3.69 -11.57 24.40
CA MET A 464 -4.61 -11.05 25.42
C MET A 464 -5.68 -12.09 25.80
N ALA A 465 -6.24 -12.80 24.81
CA ALA A 465 -7.24 -13.84 25.05
C ALA A 465 -6.69 -15.03 25.85
N ASP A 466 -5.45 -15.46 25.59
CA ASP A 466 -4.78 -16.50 26.37
C ASP A 466 -4.63 -16.13 27.85
N ARG A 467 -4.47 -14.83 28.14
CA ARG A 467 -4.37 -14.31 29.51
C ARG A 467 -5.73 -14.21 30.22
N GLY A 468 -6.82 -14.12 29.45
CA GLY A 468 -8.18 -14.01 29.95
C GLY A 468 -8.78 -12.63 29.74
N GLN A 469 -9.60 -12.17 30.69
CA GLN A 469 -10.33 -10.89 30.63
C GLN A 469 -9.75 -9.86 31.60
N SER A 470 -9.89 -8.55 31.24
CA SER A 470 -9.38 -7.45 32.09
C SER A 470 -10.48 -6.52 32.64
N SER A 471 -11.76 -6.85 32.46
CA SER A 471 -12.88 -5.96 32.81
C SER A 471 -13.37 -6.10 34.25
N ASP A 472 -13.28 -7.32 34.82
CA ASP A 472 -13.92 -7.60 36.11
C ASP A 472 -13.06 -8.56 36.92
N PRO A 473 -12.44 -8.07 38.02
CA PRO A 473 -11.61 -8.91 38.90
C PRO A 473 -12.35 -10.09 39.57
N ASP A 474 -13.68 -9.99 39.72
CA ASP A 474 -14.49 -11.01 40.33
C ASP A 474 -14.92 -12.11 39.35
N LYS A 475 -14.71 -11.92 38.05
CA LYS A 475 -14.99 -12.92 37.03
C LYS A 475 -13.81 -13.86 36.80
N PRO A 476 -14.08 -15.08 36.30
CA PRO A 476 -13.04 -16.04 35.97
C PRO A 476 -11.99 -15.49 34.98
N ARG A 477 -10.75 -15.99 35.12
CA ARG A 477 -9.62 -15.65 34.28
C ARG A 477 -9.33 -14.15 34.17
N TYR A 478 -9.49 -13.44 35.30
CA TYR A 478 -9.07 -12.03 35.33
C TYR A 478 -7.55 -11.89 35.18
N SER A 479 -7.15 -10.99 34.33
CA SER A 479 -5.76 -10.56 34.16
C SER A 479 -5.72 -9.09 33.75
N PRO A 480 -4.86 -8.24 34.36
CA PRO A 480 -4.70 -6.85 33.92
C PRO A 480 -4.33 -6.71 32.44
N ALA A 481 -3.65 -7.72 31.90
CA ALA A 481 -3.21 -7.80 30.48
C ALA A 481 -4.16 -8.63 29.60
N GLY A 482 -5.33 -9.01 30.10
CA GLY A 482 -6.36 -9.71 29.35
C GLY A 482 -7.12 -8.79 28.38
N ILE A 483 -7.98 -9.38 27.55
CA ILE A 483 -8.85 -8.63 26.65
C ILE A 483 -10.04 -8.04 27.42
N PRO A 484 -10.47 -6.78 27.16
CA PRO A 484 -11.67 -6.24 27.80
C PRO A 484 -12.94 -6.92 27.27
N LEU A 485 -13.85 -7.28 28.20
CA LEU A 485 -15.15 -7.83 27.83
C LEU A 485 -16.07 -6.73 27.27
N GLN A 486 -16.87 -7.09 26.28
CA GLN A 486 -17.91 -6.25 25.70
C GLN A 486 -19.12 -7.12 25.35
N SER A 487 -20.24 -6.85 26.00
CA SER A 487 -21.47 -7.63 25.83
C SER A 487 -21.90 -7.75 24.38
N GLY A 488 -22.19 -8.97 23.93
CA GLY A 488 -22.56 -9.28 22.55
C GLY A 488 -21.40 -9.40 21.58
N LEU A 489 -20.15 -9.08 21.96
CA LEU A 489 -18.99 -9.02 21.07
C LEU A 489 -17.75 -9.75 21.63
N VAL A 490 -17.44 -9.57 22.92
CA VAL A 490 -16.31 -10.20 23.61
C VAL A 490 -16.80 -10.72 24.94
N GLU A 491 -16.91 -12.02 25.10
CA GLU A 491 -17.50 -12.65 26.27
C GLU A 491 -16.72 -13.87 26.76
N LEU A 492 -17.06 -14.36 27.96
CA LEU A 492 -16.59 -15.66 28.42
C LEU A 492 -17.51 -16.77 27.94
N VAL A 493 -16.93 -17.90 27.56
CA VAL A 493 -17.66 -19.14 27.26
C VAL A 493 -18.31 -19.65 28.53
N THR A 494 -19.63 -19.86 28.54
CA THR A 494 -20.39 -20.45 29.66
C THR A 494 -20.55 -21.96 29.50
N ALA A 495 -21.06 -22.62 30.51
CA ALA A 495 -21.26 -24.08 30.50
C ALA A 495 -22.29 -24.54 29.44
N ASP A 496 -23.25 -23.67 29.11
CA ASP A 496 -24.31 -23.94 28.11
C ASP A 496 -23.97 -23.42 26.71
N ASP A 497 -22.80 -22.81 26.55
CA ASP A 497 -22.33 -22.28 25.25
C ASP A 497 -21.95 -23.43 24.30
N PRO A 498 -22.35 -23.40 23.02
CA PRO A 498 -21.92 -24.37 22.02
C PRO A 498 -20.38 -24.49 21.90
N LEU A 499 -19.64 -23.43 22.22
CA LEU A 499 -18.17 -23.42 22.21
C LEU A 499 -17.53 -24.08 23.44
N ALA A 500 -18.34 -24.51 24.45
CA ALA A 500 -17.79 -25.12 25.68
C ALA A 500 -17.03 -26.43 25.41
N ALA A 501 -17.24 -27.09 24.29
CA ALA A 501 -16.84 -28.46 23.95
C ALA A 501 -17.50 -29.52 24.83
N ASP A 502 -17.47 -30.79 24.40
CA ASP A 502 -18.12 -31.91 25.10
C ASP A 502 -17.51 -32.15 26.50
N ASN A 503 -16.19 -31.99 26.59
CA ASN A 503 -15.44 -32.15 27.86
C ASN A 503 -15.37 -30.85 28.70
N LYS A 504 -16.07 -29.80 28.27
CA LYS A 504 -16.14 -28.49 28.96
C LYS A 504 -14.77 -27.76 29.08
N GLU A 505 -13.80 -28.10 28.28
CA GLU A 505 -12.43 -27.54 28.35
C GLU A 505 -12.34 -26.07 27.96
N ASN A 506 -13.34 -25.56 27.23
CA ASN A 506 -13.37 -24.17 26.78
C ASN A 506 -14.14 -23.23 27.71
N ILE A 507 -14.74 -23.74 28.80
CA ILE A 507 -15.43 -22.88 29.79
C ILE A 507 -14.47 -21.82 30.31
N ASN A 508 -14.96 -20.58 30.40
CA ASN A 508 -14.22 -19.38 30.80
C ASN A 508 -13.12 -18.93 29.81
N LYS A 509 -12.94 -19.59 28.67
CA LYS A 509 -12.12 -18.99 27.59
C LYS A 509 -12.85 -17.77 27.01
N ILE A 510 -12.10 -16.88 26.39
CA ILE A 510 -12.65 -15.72 25.67
C ILE A 510 -13.25 -16.19 24.35
N LYS A 511 -14.47 -15.75 24.04
CA LYS A 511 -15.10 -15.85 22.71
C LYS A 511 -15.31 -14.47 22.11
N LEU A 512 -15.22 -14.40 20.79
CA LEU A 512 -15.44 -13.20 19.98
C LEU A 512 -16.60 -13.43 19.00
N TYR A 513 -17.46 -12.44 18.83
CA TYR A 513 -18.40 -12.40 17.73
C TYR A 513 -17.70 -11.68 16.56
N SER A 514 -17.24 -12.44 15.57
CA SER A 514 -16.29 -11.97 14.54
C SER A 514 -16.39 -12.80 13.27
N TRP A 515 -15.76 -12.37 12.19
CA TRP A 515 -15.55 -13.22 11.01
C TRP A 515 -14.92 -14.55 11.42
N ARG A 516 -15.50 -15.66 10.97
CA ARG A 516 -15.16 -17.00 11.49
C ARG A 516 -13.81 -17.54 11.02
N GLY A 517 -13.18 -16.87 10.06
CA GLY A 517 -11.83 -17.20 9.62
C GLY A 517 -11.76 -18.15 8.44
N PRO A 518 -10.55 -18.36 7.90
CA PRO A 518 -10.33 -19.09 6.64
C PRO A 518 -10.64 -20.60 6.73
N SER A 519 -10.72 -21.18 7.93
CA SER A 519 -11.09 -22.59 8.10
C SER A 519 -12.54 -22.91 7.70
N TRP A 520 -13.36 -21.89 7.50
CA TRP A 520 -14.73 -21.99 7.02
C TRP A 520 -14.85 -21.80 5.50
N VAL A 521 -13.72 -21.62 4.80
CA VAL A 521 -13.65 -21.40 3.35
C VAL A 521 -12.76 -22.48 2.75
N GLU A 522 -13.37 -23.54 2.19
CA GLU A 522 -12.63 -24.59 1.47
C GLU A 522 -12.37 -24.15 0.01
N ASP A 523 -13.40 -23.60 -0.64
CA ASP A 523 -13.32 -23.02 -1.98
C ASP A 523 -13.77 -21.55 -1.95
N PRO A 524 -12.85 -20.58 -2.10
CA PRO A 524 -13.19 -19.16 -2.08
C PRO A 524 -14.20 -18.71 -3.14
N LYS A 525 -14.45 -19.54 -4.17
CA LYS A 525 -15.47 -19.26 -5.21
C LYS A 525 -16.87 -19.70 -4.81
N GLN A 526 -17.00 -20.51 -3.78
CA GLN A 526 -18.28 -21.11 -3.36
C GLN A 526 -18.65 -20.76 -1.92
N ASP A 527 -17.66 -20.63 -1.04
CA ASP A 527 -17.87 -20.56 0.40
C ASP A 527 -17.78 -19.12 0.92
N ILE A 528 -18.55 -18.84 1.96
CA ILE A 528 -18.52 -17.62 2.76
C ILE A 528 -18.31 -18.06 4.22
N ALA A 529 -17.26 -17.57 4.89
CA ALA A 529 -17.05 -17.86 6.30
C ALA A 529 -18.19 -17.27 7.16
N GLY A 530 -18.65 -16.08 6.82
CA GLY A 530 -19.63 -15.34 7.60
C GLY A 530 -19.11 -14.94 8.98
N VAL A 531 -20.00 -14.41 9.81
CA VAL A 531 -19.72 -13.96 11.17
C VAL A 531 -20.41 -14.86 12.20
N GLY A 532 -19.79 -15.04 13.35
CA GLY A 532 -20.34 -15.83 14.45
C GLY A 532 -19.40 -15.87 15.65
N TRP A 533 -19.85 -16.58 16.70
CA TRP A 533 -19.02 -16.79 17.87
C TRP A 533 -17.88 -17.77 17.59
N ILE A 534 -16.65 -17.37 17.90
CA ILE A 534 -15.45 -18.17 17.82
C ILE A 534 -14.64 -18.04 19.12
N LEU A 535 -13.78 -19.01 19.41
CA LEU A 535 -12.78 -18.83 20.48
C LEU A 535 -11.75 -17.80 20.02
N ALA A 536 -11.46 -16.82 20.89
CA ALA A 536 -10.54 -15.73 20.56
C ALA A 536 -9.10 -16.21 20.28
N GLU A 537 -8.71 -17.33 20.88
CA GLU A 537 -7.43 -18.00 20.59
C GLU A 537 -7.31 -18.47 19.13
N ASN A 538 -8.43 -18.57 18.39
CA ASN A 538 -8.51 -18.96 16.99
C ASN A 538 -8.82 -17.78 16.06
N TRP A 539 -8.82 -16.55 16.55
CA TRP A 539 -9.15 -15.39 15.73
C TRP A 539 -8.14 -15.18 14.60
N TRP A 540 -8.66 -14.89 13.39
CA TRP A 540 -7.91 -14.52 12.20
C TRP A 540 -8.35 -13.15 11.69
N PRO A 541 -7.43 -12.32 11.14
CA PRO A 541 -7.81 -11.14 10.37
C PRO A 541 -8.50 -11.58 9.06
N TYR A 542 -9.29 -10.69 8.47
CA TYR A 542 -9.88 -10.92 7.16
C TYR A 542 -8.79 -10.84 6.08
N GLN A 543 -8.09 -11.96 5.92
CA GLN A 543 -6.94 -12.13 5.04
C GLN A 543 -6.87 -13.60 4.57
N ARG A 544 -6.12 -13.84 3.49
CA ARG A 544 -5.85 -15.20 3.00
C ARG A 544 -5.00 -16.00 4.01
N PRO A 545 -5.19 -17.30 4.13
CA PRO A 545 -4.38 -18.13 5.03
C PRO A 545 -2.90 -18.19 4.63
N SER A 546 -2.59 -17.92 3.37
CA SER A 546 -1.22 -17.83 2.84
C SER A 546 -0.57 -16.44 3.00
N PHE A 547 -1.33 -15.42 3.43
CA PHE A 547 -0.86 -14.06 3.68
C PHE A 547 -1.72 -13.40 4.77
N VAL A 548 -1.44 -13.71 6.01
CA VAL A 548 -2.26 -13.32 7.18
C VAL A 548 -2.02 -11.87 7.60
N THR A 549 -0.80 -11.41 7.48
CA THR A 549 -0.40 -10.02 7.76
C THR A 549 0.88 -9.70 7.01
N PRO A 550 1.08 -8.44 6.58
CA PRO A 550 2.34 -8.03 5.96
C PRO A 550 3.55 -8.31 6.86
N PRO A 551 4.69 -8.78 6.31
CA PRO A 551 5.86 -9.19 7.10
C PRO A 551 6.70 -7.99 7.56
N PHE A 552 6.11 -7.13 8.37
CA PHE A 552 6.75 -5.99 9.04
C PHE A 552 5.85 -5.47 10.17
N ALA A 553 6.44 -4.69 11.09
CA ALA A 553 5.77 -4.12 12.25
C ALA A 553 4.51 -3.30 11.88
N GLY A 554 3.55 -3.22 12.83
CA GLY A 554 2.27 -2.54 12.63
C GLY A 554 2.41 -1.01 12.55
N TYR A 555 2.98 -0.42 13.57
CA TYR A 555 3.01 1.04 13.79
C TYR A 555 4.10 1.75 12.97
N VAL A 556 3.76 2.77 12.17
CA VAL A 556 2.45 3.27 11.78
C VAL A 556 1.95 2.54 10.53
N SER A 557 0.66 2.67 10.18
CA SER A 557 0.12 2.10 8.94
C SER A 557 0.78 2.72 7.70
N GLY A 558 1.42 1.87 6.88
CA GLY A 558 2.01 2.30 5.61
C GLY A 558 0.95 2.81 4.64
N HIS A 559 -0.18 2.10 4.50
CA HIS A 559 -1.31 2.50 3.65
C HIS A 559 -1.82 3.89 4.02
N SER A 560 -2.04 4.17 5.32
CA SER A 560 -2.51 5.47 5.79
C SER A 560 -1.52 6.59 5.47
N THR A 561 -0.21 6.31 5.56
CA THR A 561 0.85 7.28 5.25
C THR A 561 0.93 7.56 3.75
N TYR A 562 1.00 6.50 2.91
CA TYR A 562 1.05 6.64 1.45
C TYR A 562 -0.19 7.34 0.90
N SER A 563 -1.36 6.86 1.31
CA SER A 563 -2.63 7.35 0.75
C SER A 563 -2.86 8.82 1.08
N ARG A 564 -2.56 9.22 2.32
CA ARG A 564 -2.72 10.61 2.69
C ARG A 564 -1.70 11.52 2.02
N ALA A 565 -0.44 11.08 1.87
CA ALA A 565 0.56 11.83 1.12
C ALA A 565 0.19 11.99 -0.36
N ALA A 566 -0.34 10.94 -0.97
CA ALA A 566 -0.82 10.99 -2.35
C ALA A 566 -2.01 11.96 -2.51
N ALA A 567 -3.00 11.91 -1.60
CA ALA A 567 -4.16 12.80 -1.64
C ALA A 567 -3.76 14.29 -1.55
N GLU A 568 -2.77 14.63 -0.71
CA GLU A 568 -2.21 16.00 -0.63
C GLU A 568 -1.55 16.41 -1.96
N VAL A 569 -0.74 15.50 -2.55
CA VAL A 569 -0.08 15.77 -3.85
C VAL A 569 -1.11 15.98 -4.96
N LEU A 570 -2.09 15.08 -5.10
CA LEU A 570 -3.09 15.19 -6.16
C LEU A 570 -3.93 16.46 -6.01
N THR A 571 -4.33 16.80 -4.78
CA THR A 571 -5.05 18.03 -4.48
C THR A 571 -4.27 19.28 -4.90
N LYS A 572 -2.98 19.34 -4.57
CA LYS A 572 -2.13 20.48 -4.94
C LYS A 572 -1.83 20.51 -6.43
N LEU A 573 -1.58 19.35 -7.04
CA LEU A 573 -1.27 19.22 -8.47
C LEU A 573 -2.41 19.72 -9.35
N THR A 574 -3.62 19.21 -9.09
CA THR A 574 -4.83 19.61 -9.84
C THR A 574 -5.38 20.99 -9.42
N GLY A 575 -5.01 21.46 -8.22
CA GLY A 575 -5.56 22.66 -7.60
C GLY A 575 -7.00 22.49 -7.12
N ASP A 576 -7.45 21.24 -7.00
CA ASP A 576 -8.80 20.85 -6.64
C ASP A 576 -8.77 19.57 -5.79
N PRO A 577 -9.46 19.51 -4.65
CA PRO A 577 -9.55 18.29 -3.86
C PRO A 577 -10.43 17.20 -4.50
N PHE A 578 -11.30 17.56 -5.44
CA PHE A 578 -12.25 16.64 -6.06
C PHE A 578 -11.62 15.88 -7.24
N PHE A 579 -12.05 14.63 -7.40
CA PHE A 579 -11.80 13.91 -8.65
C PHE A 579 -12.39 14.68 -9.85
N PRO A 580 -11.83 14.52 -11.07
CA PRO A 580 -12.45 15.07 -12.28
C PRO A 580 -13.91 14.62 -12.39
N GLY A 581 -14.82 15.54 -12.78
CA GLY A 581 -16.26 15.28 -12.73
C GLY A 581 -16.89 15.30 -11.34
N GLY A 582 -16.08 15.49 -10.28
CA GLY A 582 -16.51 15.58 -8.89
C GLY A 582 -16.72 14.23 -8.21
N MET A 583 -16.33 13.11 -8.86
CA MET A 583 -16.40 11.77 -8.29
C MET A 583 -15.46 10.81 -9.03
N GLY A 584 -14.68 10.04 -8.27
CA GLY A 584 -14.01 8.83 -8.74
C GLY A 584 -14.76 7.59 -8.27
N GLU A 585 -14.68 6.49 -9.03
CA GLU A 585 -15.37 5.25 -8.68
C GLU A 585 -14.63 4.00 -9.13
N PHE A 586 -14.92 2.88 -8.44
CA PHE A 586 -14.41 1.56 -8.77
C PHE A 586 -15.54 0.52 -8.63
N PRO A 587 -15.92 -0.21 -9.70
CA PRO A 587 -16.96 -1.22 -9.65
C PRO A 587 -16.41 -2.59 -9.22
N ALA A 588 -16.87 -3.12 -8.10
CA ALA A 588 -16.67 -4.50 -7.68
C ALA A 588 -17.91 -5.34 -8.02
N LYS A 589 -17.74 -6.31 -8.92
CA LYS A 589 -18.85 -7.11 -9.42
C LYS A 589 -19.26 -8.21 -8.45
N LYS A 590 -20.57 -8.43 -8.36
CA LYS A 590 -21.17 -9.53 -7.59
C LYS A 590 -20.53 -10.87 -7.95
N ASP A 591 -20.19 -11.66 -6.92
CA ASP A 591 -19.63 -13.02 -7.01
C ASP A 591 -18.34 -13.17 -7.85
N GLU A 592 -17.71 -12.03 -8.25
CA GLU A 592 -16.51 -12.05 -9.11
C GLU A 592 -15.32 -11.35 -8.46
N PHE A 593 -15.56 -10.30 -7.63
CA PHE A 593 -14.49 -9.43 -7.16
C PHE A 593 -13.70 -10.03 -5.98
N LEU A 594 -14.35 -10.61 -4.97
CA LEU A 594 -13.66 -11.11 -3.79
C LEU A 594 -12.85 -12.39 -4.10
N VAL A 595 -11.64 -12.45 -3.54
CA VAL A 595 -10.72 -13.59 -3.71
C VAL A 595 -10.46 -14.35 -2.40
N PHE A 596 -10.83 -13.79 -1.23
CA PHE A 596 -10.65 -14.45 0.06
C PHE A 596 -11.82 -15.39 0.37
N GLU A 597 -13.00 -15.05 -0.06
CA GLU A 597 -14.24 -15.85 0.02
C GLU A 597 -15.20 -15.40 -1.08
N LYS A 598 -16.30 -16.09 -1.26
CA LYS A 598 -17.31 -15.78 -2.28
C LYS A 598 -17.94 -14.41 -2.04
N GLY A 599 -18.09 -13.62 -3.10
CA GLY A 599 -18.80 -12.33 -3.06
C GLY A 599 -18.23 -11.25 -3.98
N PRO A 600 -18.70 -10.01 -3.80
CA PRO A 600 -19.77 -9.58 -2.88
C PRO A 600 -21.15 -10.11 -3.31
N SER A 601 -22.16 -10.05 -2.43
CA SER A 601 -23.51 -10.56 -2.71
C SER A 601 -24.31 -9.69 -3.68
N VAL A 602 -23.86 -8.46 -3.90
CA VAL A 602 -24.38 -7.48 -4.86
C VAL A 602 -23.23 -6.76 -5.56
N ASP A 603 -23.48 -6.08 -6.67
CA ASP A 603 -22.51 -5.15 -7.24
C ASP A 603 -22.25 -4.03 -6.21
N VAL A 604 -20.99 -3.79 -5.86
CA VAL A 604 -20.55 -2.70 -4.98
C VAL A 604 -19.70 -1.72 -5.77
N VAL A 605 -20.12 -0.48 -5.87
CA VAL A 605 -19.33 0.57 -6.52
C VAL A 605 -18.72 1.46 -5.43
N LEU A 606 -17.40 1.34 -5.21
CA LEU A 606 -16.69 2.27 -4.33
C LEU A 606 -16.68 3.65 -4.98
N GLN A 607 -17.02 4.69 -4.22
CA GLN A 607 -17.16 6.06 -4.72
C GLN A 607 -16.47 7.07 -3.80
N TRP A 608 -15.79 8.04 -4.38
CA TRP A 608 -15.07 9.07 -3.65
C TRP A 608 -15.30 10.45 -4.30
N ALA A 609 -15.76 11.43 -3.55
CA ALA A 609 -15.82 12.79 -4.07
C ALA A 609 -14.41 13.38 -4.21
N THR A 610 -13.57 13.22 -3.17
CA THR A 610 -12.24 13.81 -3.11
C THR A 610 -11.14 12.75 -2.99
N TYR A 611 -9.90 13.12 -3.33
CA TYR A 611 -8.73 12.26 -3.10
C TYR A 611 -8.55 11.94 -1.62
N GLN A 612 -8.93 12.86 -0.73
CA GLN A 612 -8.92 12.61 0.71
C GLN A 612 -9.93 11.53 1.11
N ASP A 613 -11.14 11.52 0.54
CA ASP A 613 -12.14 10.48 0.84
C ASP A 613 -11.62 9.08 0.45
N ALA A 614 -10.94 8.97 -0.70
CA ALA A 614 -10.29 7.72 -1.11
C ALA A 614 -9.16 7.31 -0.14
N SER A 615 -8.34 8.28 0.32
CA SER A 615 -7.29 8.05 1.31
C SER A 615 -7.86 7.60 2.66
N ASP A 616 -8.93 8.21 3.13
CA ASP A 616 -9.58 7.86 4.38
C ASP A 616 -10.19 6.44 4.30
N GLN A 617 -10.82 6.08 3.17
CA GLN A 617 -11.30 4.73 2.93
C GLN A 617 -10.17 3.70 2.92
N CYS A 618 -9.06 3.99 2.23
CA CYS A 618 -7.86 3.13 2.23
C CYS A 618 -7.35 2.89 3.65
N SER A 619 -7.30 3.92 4.47
CA SER A 619 -6.86 3.85 5.87
C SER A 619 -7.74 2.93 6.69
N LEU A 620 -9.06 3.10 6.63
CA LEU A 620 -10.04 2.29 7.37
C LEU A 620 -10.08 0.84 6.91
N SER A 621 -9.82 0.57 5.65
CA SER A 621 -9.79 -0.79 5.08
C SER A 621 -8.83 -1.72 5.84
N ARG A 622 -7.76 -1.15 6.44
CA ARG A 622 -6.76 -1.93 7.17
C ARG A 622 -7.27 -2.44 8.51
N ILE A 623 -8.22 -1.71 9.12
CA ILE A 623 -8.85 -2.13 10.38
C ILE A 623 -9.88 -3.23 10.10
N TRP A 624 -10.75 -3.07 9.09
CA TRP A 624 -11.66 -4.14 8.65
C TRP A 624 -10.91 -5.36 8.13
N GLY A 625 -9.79 -5.17 7.42
CA GLY A 625 -8.89 -6.25 7.03
C GLY A 625 -8.12 -6.90 8.18
N GLY A 626 -8.26 -6.40 9.40
CA GLY A 626 -7.76 -7.02 10.62
C GLY A 626 -6.26 -6.90 10.87
N ILE A 627 -5.54 -6.02 10.20
CA ILE A 627 -4.07 -5.97 10.25
C ILE A 627 -3.47 -4.71 10.87
N HIS A 628 -4.28 -3.72 11.20
CA HIS A 628 -3.90 -2.50 11.92
C HIS A 628 -4.97 -2.08 12.92
N PRO A 629 -4.62 -1.66 14.13
CA PRO A 629 -5.52 -0.96 15.05
C PRO A 629 -5.57 0.55 14.75
N PRO A 630 -6.52 1.31 15.34
CA PRO A 630 -6.58 2.77 15.25
C PRO A 630 -5.26 3.50 15.56
N ALA A 631 -4.50 3.03 16.55
CA ALA A 631 -3.22 3.63 16.93
C ALA A 631 -2.19 3.61 15.80
N ASP A 632 -2.27 2.67 14.87
CA ASP A 632 -1.41 2.63 13.68
C ASP A 632 -1.90 3.59 12.58
N ASP A 633 -3.21 3.83 12.51
CA ASP A 633 -3.87 4.50 11.40
C ASP A 633 -3.75 6.03 11.45
N TYR A 634 -4.35 6.70 12.46
CA TYR A 634 -4.41 8.16 12.45
C TYR A 634 -3.04 8.84 12.50
N PRO A 635 -1.99 8.31 13.21
CA PRO A 635 -0.67 8.91 13.13
C PRO A 635 -0.06 8.79 11.73
N GLY A 636 -0.32 7.66 11.04
CA GLY A 636 0.08 7.48 9.65
C GLY A 636 -0.51 8.55 8.72
N ARG A 637 -1.80 8.85 8.86
CA ARG A 637 -2.47 9.93 8.10
C ARG A 637 -1.84 11.30 8.41
N LEU A 638 -1.59 11.61 9.68
CA LEU A 638 -0.97 12.89 10.09
C LEU A 638 0.45 13.06 9.52
N ILE A 639 1.22 11.99 9.44
CA ILE A 639 2.54 11.97 8.80
C ILE A 639 2.39 12.16 7.29
N GLY A 640 1.42 11.46 6.67
CA GLY A 640 1.14 11.58 5.23
C GLY A 640 0.84 13.02 4.80
N ILE A 641 0.10 13.80 5.61
CA ILE A 641 -0.14 15.22 5.35
C ILE A 641 1.19 16.00 5.25
N LYS A 642 2.10 15.78 6.19
CA LYS A 642 3.40 16.50 6.20
C LYS A 642 4.24 16.11 5.00
N VAL A 643 4.37 14.80 4.76
CA VAL A 643 5.17 14.24 3.67
C VAL A 643 4.65 14.69 2.30
N GLY A 644 3.34 14.57 2.04
CA GLY A 644 2.76 14.96 0.76
C GLY A 644 2.93 16.45 0.47
N ASN A 645 2.75 17.30 1.48
CA ASN A 645 2.94 18.74 1.35
C ASN A 645 4.40 19.10 1.06
N ALA A 646 5.36 18.55 1.82
CA ALA A 646 6.78 18.83 1.64
C ALA A 646 7.29 18.35 0.27
N ALA A 647 6.90 17.14 -0.15
CA ALA A 647 7.28 16.58 -1.43
C ALA A 647 6.75 17.41 -2.61
N PHE A 648 5.48 17.83 -2.55
CA PHE A 648 4.92 18.67 -3.60
C PHE A 648 5.59 20.05 -3.66
N ASP A 649 5.83 20.68 -2.51
CA ASP A 649 6.42 22.01 -2.44
C ASP A 649 7.89 22.01 -2.93
N LEU A 650 8.63 20.90 -2.70
CA LEU A 650 9.97 20.73 -3.28
C LEU A 650 9.90 20.48 -4.79
N ALA A 651 8.99 19.60 -5.26
CA ALA A 651 8.82 19.34 -6.69
C ALA A 651 8.49 20.64 -7.46
N GLU A 652 7.64 21.51 -6.90
CA GLU A 652 7.32 22.82 -7.49
C GLU A 652 8.56 23.72 -7.64
N GLN A 653 9.54 23.65 -6.72
CA GLN A 653 10.78 24.40 -6.83
C GLN A 653 11.61 23.91 -8.04
N TYR A 654 11.68 22.60 -8.27
CA TYR A 654 12.30 22.04 -9.47
C TYR A 654 11.58 22.49 -10.76
N PHE A 655 10.25 22.46 -10.78
CA PHE A 655 9.45 22.85 -11.95
C PHE A 655 9.63 24.33 -12.31
N SER A 656 9.87 25.17 -11.33
CA SER A 656 10.04 26.63 -11.50
C SER A 656 11.48 27.09 -11.61
N GLY A 657 12.46 26.18 -11.63
CA GLY A 657 13.87 26.51 -11.75
C GLY A 657 14.44 27.27 -10.56
N ARG A 658 13.87 27.11 -9.37
CA ARG A 658 14.33 27.78 -8.12
C ARG A 658 15.42 27.00 -7.37
N LEU A 659 15.89 25.87 -7.91
CA LEU A 659 16.93 25.00 -7.33
C LEU A 659 18.13 24.83 -8.25
#